data_59957994e6ee82d34817c0341b0c2174
#
_entry.id   59957994e6ee82d34817c0341b0c2174
#
_cell.length_a   1.000
_cell.length_b   1.000
_cell.length_c   1.000
_cell.angle_alpha   90.00
_cell.angle_beta   90.00
_cell.angle_gamma   90.00
#
_symmetry.space_group_name_H-M   'P 1'
#
loop_
_entity.id
_entity.type
_entity.pdbx_description
1 polymer ?
#
loop_
_entity_poly.entity_id
_entity_poly.type
_entity_poly.pdbx_seq_one_letter_code
_entity_poly.pdbx_strand_id
1 'polypeptide(L)'
;MLRMCFMVMLAAILMAPSTVVARDSVHITHAYANTNAQSLIGLPMGSHKTIVDMKGNLLWSQWSLKRRGLDTPFGFSAQMDGELAIQISSAGLPLKVAGQNLYRDRFPFVITHLAGHEITAEELAFSTEAAGHGLDVVRVSLNNSGPSNLGVDVRLSGKRHNLPAFASGRTLATRDGYLVEMAQAQSGAFSASDQDLVLDYNADVPAHSTVTLWLKRPYSLLAKDGAPIAAASGRELLKQAVQFWENFWAAGTHIELPEREIQDFYDSSLAYVVILTERGPEGDLWTLDGPGVYRQYWGRGEYFQARALEVSGHMDIAKATAEHAFSLEYDDGEWDRPAISGWPAWDAIGGEGGTVWDYYRFTQDRAWLAKAYPYLYSAARWINFHREETELPPNAPPGAKGIQRQLPWSCRAEPNPPLRPGEKPYWWGLLPWGYGDSGLPQGHAFTHNVMTLYEIACARQAALVLGKTVEAALLAKEYSGFKAAILDSMQRAIGLEKGGMPYLPAMPTLPDGAISQSFLAVYPTQLFSAGNPWVTGLLDRMERTEVHGQPTNMAWMGHGGVWPGESMNVAETYLRRGQIQKAVNMLISALNFSYTTNVWREEIRVNKDLPPVCDTTAEKRAKFRNGKGTGDMPEAWANANLVNLVRDMLVFRDGATLRVLAGIPADWIAPGECIRVENAPVTFGGKVSFHLTYPKPGQMVLSLTPPAKPIDLRTRFPISEGHSIKWASVNGKPVKTFSKSQVFLEQVSRPVTIEVEFQ
;
A
#
# COMPACT_ATOMS: atom_id res chain seq x y z
N MET A 1 41.23 -36.11 -56.15
CA MET A 1 40.54 -34.89 -55.66
C MET A 1 39.60 -35.29 -54.53
N LEU A 2 40.15 -35.23 -53.37
CA LEU A 2 39.57 -35.77 -52.13
C LEU A 2 38.45 -34.88 -51.60
N ARG A 3 37.26 -35.45 -51.36
CA ARG A 3 36.26 -34.91 -50.43
C ARG A 3 36.41 -35.69 -49.13
N MET A 4 36.85 -34.97 -48.10
CA MET A 4 36.92 -35.47 -46.74
C MET A 4 35.52 -35.30 -46.09
N CYS A 5 34.90 -36.44 -45.78
CA CYS A 5 33.69 -36.49 -44.92
C CYS A 5 34.13 -36.30 -43.47
N PHE A 6 33.63 -35.25 -42.84
CA PHE A 6 33.65 -35.11 -41.39
C PHE A 6 32.43 -35.82 -40.80
N MET A 7 32.65 -36.92 -40.15
CA MET A 7 31.66 -37.65 -39.37
C MET A 7 31.61 -36.97 -37.99
N VAL A 8 30.51 -36.24 -37.72
CA VAL A 8 30.23 -35.72 -36.37
C VAL A 8 29.53 -36.85 -35.60
N MET A 9 30.22 -37.42 -34.64
CA MET A 9 29.63 -38.31 -33.64
C MET A 9 28.76 -37.47 -32.73
N LEU A 10 27.44 -37.59 -32.84
CA LEU A 10 26.48 -37.08 -31.89
C LEU A 10 26.44 -38.05 -30.70
N ALA A 11 27.18 -37.74 -29.65
CA ALA A 11 27.04 -38.42 -28.37
C ALA A 11 25.69 -37.99 -27.75
N ALA A 12 24.68 -38.81 -27.86
CA ALA A 12 23.45 -38.67 -27.10
C ALA A 12 23.75 -38.94 -25.62
N ILE A 13 24.00 -37.89 -24.86
CA ILE A 13 23.94 -37.96 -23.40
C ILE A 13 22.47 -38.16 -23.06
N LEU A 14 22.10 -39.36 -22.69
CA LEU A 14 20.86 -39.68 -22.01
C LEU A 14 20.90 -38.93 -20.64
N MET A 15 20.41 -37.70 -20.60
CA MET A 15 20.03 -37.08 -19.34
C MET A 15 18.85 -37.88 -18.84
N ALA A 16 19.05 -38.64 -17.77
CA ALA A 16 17.94 -39.11 -16.96
C ALA A 16 17.09 -37.86 -16.59
N PRO A 17 15.77 -37.91 -16.72
CA PRO A 17 14.95 -36.82 -16.23
C PRO A 17 15.21 -36.73 -14.73
N SER A 18 15.93 -35.69 -14.28
CA SER A 18 15.88 -35.27 -12.91
C SER A 18 14.41 -35.01 -12.66
N THR A 19 13.78 -35.80 -11.81
CA THR A 19 12.47 -35.48 -11.24
C THR A 19 12.65 -34.16 -10.50
N VAL A 20 12.39 -33.07 -11.20
CA VAL A 20 12.16 -31.78 -10.55
C VAL A 20 10.94 -32.05 -9.68
N VAL A 21 11.14 -32.18 -8.39
CA VAL A 21 10.04 -32.18 -7.42
C VAL A 21 9.38 -30.83 -7.64
N ALA A 22 8.19 -30.85 -8.20
CA ALA A 22 7.42 -29.63 -8.39
C ALA A 22 7.25 -29.00 -7.00
N ARG A 23 7.76 -27.78 -6.87
CA ARG A 23 7.57 -26.99 -5.67
C ARG A 23 6.10 -26.61 -5.59
N ASP A 24 5.49 -26.72 -4.39
CA ASP A 24 4.20 -26.11 -4.12
C ASP A 24 4.41 -24.59 -4.08
N SER A 25 4.11 -23.90 -5.19
CA SER A 25 4.14 -22.43 -5.25
C SER A 25 3.12 -21.85 -4.27
N VAL A 26 3.39 -20.65 -3.77
CA VAL A 26 2.40 -19.87 -3.02
C VAL A 26 1.14 -19.74 -3.88
N HIS A 27 -0.02 -20.07 -3.29
CA HIS A 27 -1.31 -19.91 -3.95
C HIS A 27 -2.24 -19.07 -3.11
N ILE A 28 -2.59 -17.89 -3.64
CA ILE A 28 -3.49 -16.94 -3.00
C ILE A 28 -4.93 -17.26 -3.42
N THR A 29 -5.74 -17.65 -2.46
CA THR A 29 -7.11 -18.10 -2.71
C THR A 29 -8.15 -16.99 -2.67
N HIS A 30 -7.79 -15.81 -2.16
CA HIS A 30 -8.71 -14.70 -1.87
C HIS A 30 -9.94 -15.13 -1.01
N ALA A 31 -9.74 -16.17 -0.21
CA ALA A 31 -10.83 -16.85 0.50
C ALA A 31 -11.58 -15.95 1.51
N TYR A 32 -10.92 -14.90 1.98
CA TYR A 32 -11.43 -13.98 2.99
C TYR A 32 -11.70 -12.58 2.42
N ALA A 33 -11.68 -12.44 1.10
CA ALA A 33 -11.93 -11.18 0.42
C ALA A 33 -13.29 -10.59 0.77
N ASN A 34 -13.36 -9.26 0.78
CA ASN A 34 -14.62 -8.56 1.00
C ASN A 34 -15.57 -8.80 -0.19
N THR A 35 -16.80 -9.18 0.09
CA THR A 35 -17.84 -9.43 -0.93
C THR A 35 -18.43 -8.17 -1.55
N ASN A 36 -17.99 -6.99 -1.15
CA ASN A 36 -18.34 -5.69 -1.74
C ASN A 36 -17.07 -5.00 -2.25
N ALA A 37 -16.36 -5.70 -3.12
CA ALA A 37 -15.09 -5.24 -3.64
C ALA A 37 -15.25 -4.12 -4.66
N GLN A 38 -14.25 -3.27 -4.69
CA GLN A 38 -14.09 -2.16 -5.62
C GLN A 38 -12.65 -2.18 -6.13
N SER A 39 -12.48 -2.24 -7.42
CA SER A 39 -11.18 -2.14 -8.07
C SER A 39 -10.97 -0.71 -8.60
N LEU A 40 -9.74 -0.34 -8.89
CA LEU A 40 -9.41 1.01 -9.33
C LEU A 40 -8.67 0.97 -10.66
N ILE A 41 -9.08 1.85 -11.56
CA ILE A 41 -8.29 2.24 -12.73
C ILE A 41 -8.03 3.75 -12.69
N GLY A 42 -6.96 4.21 -13.28
CA GLY A 42 -6.61 5.63 -13.32
C GLY A 42 -5.26 5.86 -13.98
N LEU A 43 -5.00 7.12 -14.31
CA LEU A 43 -3.67 7.53 -14.75
C LEU A 43 -2.76 7.73 -13.53
N PRO A 44 -1.47 7.40 -13.66
CA PRO A 44 -0.49 7.73 -12.64
C PRO A 44 -0.49 9.22 -12.33
N MET A 45 -0.54 9.55 -11.04
CA MET A 45 -0.58 10.94 -10.56
C MET A 45 -1.71 11.78 -11.15
N GLY A 46 -2.74 11.14 -11.71
CA GLY A 46 -3.90 11.81 -12.30
C GLY A 46 -4.96 12.18 -11.26
N SER A 47 -5.70 13.26 -11.50
CA SER A 47 -6.79 13.69 -10.62
C SER A 47 -8.10 12.92 -10.80
N HIS A 48 -8.23 12.12 -11.85
CA HIS A 48 -9.40 11.29 -12.09
C HIS A 48 -9.19 9.88 -11.58
N LYS A 49 -10.14 9.39 -10.80
CA LYS A 49 -10.16 8.03 -10.27
C LYS A 49 -11.43 7.35 -10.72
N THR A 50 -11.32 6.16 -11.29
CA THR A 50 -12.47 5.38 -11.72
C THR A 50 -12.47 4.04 -10.99
N ILE A 51 -13.51 3.80 -10.22
CA ILE A 51 -13.78 2.54 -9.56
C ILE A 51 -14.48 1.61 -10.57
N VAL A 52 -14.02 0.39 -10.66
CA VAL A 52 -14.71 -0.71 -11.32
C VAL A 52 -15.37 -1.56 -10.24
N ASP A 53 -16.70 -1.60 -10.22
CA ASP A 53 -17.43 -2.40 -9.24
C ASP A 53 -17.39 -3.90 -9.60
N MET A 54 -17.91 -4.75 -8.73
CA MET A 54 -17.95 -6.21 -8.94
C MET A 54 -18.79 -6.64 -10.15
N LYS A 55 -19.53 -5.73 -10.77
CA LYS A 55 -20.35 -6.00 -11.97
C LYS A 55 -19.70 -5.51 -13.26
N GLY A 56 -18.53 -4.83 -13.16
CA GLY A 56 -17.87 -4.20 -14.30
C GLY A 56 -18.32 -2.75 -14.54
N ASN A 57 -19.25 -2.22 -13.74
CA ASN A 57 -19.66 -0.83 -13.89
C ASN A 57 -18.53 0.13 -13.51
N LEU A 58 -18.45 1.23 -14.24
CA LEU A 58 -17.51 2.32 -13.94
C LEU A 58 -18.19 3.38 -13.08
N LEU A 59 -17.56 3.72 -11.96
CA LEU A 59 -17.98 4.81 -11.09
C LEU A 59 -16.80 5.77 -10.96
N TRP A 60 -17.01 7.06 -11.19
CA TRP A 60 -15.91 8.04 -11.11
C TRP A 60 -16.27 9.25 -10.29
N SER A 61 -15.24 9.89 -9.78
CA SER A 61 -15.31 11.13 -9.07
C SER A 61 -14.38 12.15 -9.73
N GLN A 62 -14.90 13.33 -10.01
CA GLN A 62 -14.14 14.50 -10.48
C GLN A 62 -13.80 15.43 -9.34
N TRP A 63 -13.34 14.91 -8.24
CA TRP A 63 -12.91 15.79 -7.16
C TRP A 63 -11.78 16.70 -7.64
N SER A 64 -12.07 17.99 -7.71
CA SER A 64 -11.02 18.96 -7.54
C SER A 64 -10.54 18.81 -6.10
N LEU A 65 -9.25 18.60 -5.90
CA LEU A 65 -8.62 18.75 -4.60
C LEU A 65 -9.02 20.12 -4.06
N LYS A 66 -10.13 20.18 -3.29
CA LYS A 66 -10.43 21.37 -2.53
C LYS A 66 -9.30 21.48 -1.52
N ARG A 67 -8.52 22.53 -1.69
CA ARG A 67 -7.41 22.85 -0.82
C ARG A 67 -7.77 22.53 0.62
N ARG A 68 -6.90 21.67 1.23
CA ARG A 68 -6.84 21.48 2.66
C ARG A 68 -8.21 21.28 3.30
N GLY A 69 -8.89 20.21 2.97
CA GLY A 69 -9.93 19.55 3.76
C GLY A 69 -10.87 20.31 4.68
N LEU A 70 -10.73 21.63 4.77
CA LEU A 70 -11.42 22.46 5.74
C LEU A 70 -12.92 22.61 5.46
N ASP A 71 -13.35 22.35 4.23
CA ASP A 71 -14.74 22.60 3.81
C ASP A 71 -15.53 21.33 3.49
N THR A 72 -14.92 20.17 3.50
CA THR A 72 -15.65 18.92 3.45
C THR A 72 -15.71 18.35 4.85
N PRO A 73 -16.90 18.39 5.49
CA PRO A 73 -17.12 17.50 6.61
C PRO A 73 -16.68 16.11 6.15
N PHE A 74 -16.11 15.33 7.02
CA PHE A 74 -15.85 13.90 6.78
C PHE A 74 -17.02 13.35 5.99
N GLY A 75 -16.91 13.62 4.72
CA GLY A 75 -18.03 13.44 3.82
C GLY A 75 -17.90 12.03 3.35
N PHE A 76 -18.30 11.20 4.20
CA PHE A 76 -18.64 9.82 3.95
C PHE A 76 -19.61 9.61 2.78
N SER A 77 -19.88 10.58 2.05
CA SER A 77 -20.47 10.59 0.74
C SER A 77 -19.51 11.30 -0.21
N ALA A 78 -18.43 10.64 -0.61
CA ALA A 78 -17.96 10.89 -1.95
C ALA A 78 -19.12 10.53 -2.87
N GLN A 79 -19.95 11.51 -3.19
CA GLN A 79 -20.94 11.33 -4.25
C GLN A 79 -20.12 11.08 -5.48
N MET A 80 -20.20 9.84 -5.98
CA MET A 80 -19.63 9.53 -7.28
C MET A 80 -20.29 10.48 -8.28
N ASP A 81 -19.48 11.24 -9.00
CA ASP A 81 -19.96 12.26 -9.93
C ASP A 81 -20.65 11.65 -11.13
N GLY A 82 -20.40 10.38 -11.41
CA GLY A 82 -21.05 9.67 -12.48
C GLY A 82 -20.89 8.15 -12.38
N GLU A 83 -21.75 7.45 -13.08
CA GLU A 83 -21.78 6.01 -13.22
C GLU A 83 -22.02 5.64 -14.68
N LEU A 84 -21.32 4.64 -15.16
CA LEU A 84 -21.59 3.96 -16.42
C LEU A 84 -21.80 2.47 -16.13
N ALA A 85 -23.03 2.02 -16.23
CA ALA A 85 -23.35 0.62 -16.16
C ALA A 85 -23.25 -0.02 -17.54
N ILE A 86 -22.62 -1.18 -17.62
CA ILE A 86 -22.49 -2.00 -18.83
C ILE A 86 -23.29 -3.27 -18.58
N GLN A 87 -24.32 -3.50 -19.37
CA GLN A 87 -25.14 -4.69 -19.25
C GLN A 87 -25.13 -5.46 -20.57
N ILE A 88 -24.76 -6.71 -20.53
CA ILE A 88 -24.70 -7.60 -21.69
C ILE A 88 -25.77 -8.67 -21.54
N SER A 89 -26.56 -8.86 -22.58
CA SER A 89 -27.63 -9.89 -22.58
C SER A 89 -27.66 -10.63 -23.93
N SER A 90 -28.10 -11.88 -23.89
CA SER A 90 -28.34 -12.71 -25.06
C SER A 90 -29.71 -13.37 -24.92
N ALA A 91 -30.50 -13.36 -25.99
CA ALA A 91 -31.88 -13.83 -25.99
C ALA A 91 -32.75 -13.21 -24.87
N GLY A 92 -32.51 -11.95 -24.54
CA GLY A 92 -33.22 -11.23 -23.48
C GLY A 92 -32.78 -11.57 -22.04
N LEU A 93 -31.80 -12.44 -21.85
CA LEU A 93 -31.28 -12.83 -20.54
C LEU A 93 -29.91 -12.17 -20.28
N PRO A 94 -29.73 -11.46 -19.15
CA PRO A 94 -28.45 -10.86 -18.82
C PRO A 94 -27.40 -11.93 -18.52
N LEU A 95 -26.15 -11.68 -18.98
CA LEU A 95 -24.99 -12.47 -18.59
C LEU A 95 -24.69 -12.24 -17.10
N LYS A 96 -24.22 -13.28 -16.44
CA LYS A 96 -23.85 -13.25 -15.03
C LYS A 96 -22.35 -13.05 -14.88
N VAL A 97 -21.96 -12.24 -13.92
CA VAL A 97 -20.55 -12.10 -13.57
C VAL A 97 -20.03 -13.43 -13.03
N ALA A 98 -18.95 -13.92 -13.63
CA ALA A 98 -18.24 -15.13 -13.25
C ALA A 98 -17.02 -14.84 -12.34
N GLY A 99 -16.45 -13.62 -12.40
CA GLY A 99 -15.33 -13.19 -11.60
C GLY A 99 -14.65 -11.95 -12.16
N GLN A 100 -13.65 -11.48 -11.44
CA GLN A 100 -12.77 -10.41 -11.88
C GLN A 100 -11.32 -10.78 -11.56
N ASN A 101 -10.39 -10.26 -12.36
CA ASN A 101 -8.94 -10.31 -12.12
C ASN A 101 -8.24 -9.14 -12.80
N LEU A 102 -6.95 -9.00 -12.57
CA LEU A 102 -6.12 -8.03 -13.30
C LEU A 102 -5.64 -8.60 -14.63
N TYR A 103 -5.44 -7.72 -15.60
CA TYR A 103 -4.81 -8.08 -16.87
C TYR A 103 -3.38 -8.57 -16.63
N ARG A 104 -3.07 -9.80 -17.08
CA ARG A 104 -1.80 -10.49 -16.80
C ARG A 104 -1.45 -10.47 -15.30
N ASP A 105 -2.45 -10.54 -14.44
CA ASP A 105 -2.43 -10.64 -12.97
C ASP A 105 -1.75 -9.47 -12.23
N ARG A 106 -1.11 -8.52 -12.92
CA ARG A 106 -0.33 -7.41 -12.32
C ARG A 106 -0.64 -6.01 -12.83
N PHE A 107 -1.15 -5.86 -14.07
CA PHE A 107 -1.48 -4.54 -14.59
C PHE A 107 -2.72 -3.98 -13.89
N PRO A 108 -2.78 -2.68 -13.55
CA PRO A 108 -3.96 -2.07 -12.92
C PRO A 108 -5.09 -1.89 -13.95
N PHE A 109 -5.39 -2.94 -14.70
CA PHE A 109 -6.47 -3.04 -15.67
C PHE A 109 -7.40 -4.16 -15.23
N VAL A 110 -8.65 -3.86 -15.04
CA VAL A 110 -9.63 -4.78 -14.46
C VAL A 110 -10.33 -5.55 -15.58
N ILE A 111 -10.30 -6.87 -15.48
CA ILE A 111 -11.07 -7.77 -16.33
C ILE A 111 -12.28 -8.24 -15.54
N THR A 112 -13.48 -8.01 -16.07
CA THR A 112 -14.72 -8.61 -15.58
C THR A 112 -15.16 -9.69 -16.54
N HIS A 113 -15.26 -10.92 -16.05
CA HIS A 113 -15.73 -12.08 -16.82
C HIS A 113 -17.23 -12.26 -16.63
N LEU A 114 -17.95 -12.41 -17.75
CA LEU A 114 -19.39 -12.65 -17.76
C LEU A 114 -19.71 -13.92 -18.54
N ALA A 115 -20.69 -14.65 -18.07
CA ALA A 115 -21.10 -15.92 -18.67
C ALA A 115 -22.61 -16.01 -18.84
N GLY A 116 -23.04 -16.53 -19.97
CA GLY A 116 -24.40 -16.93 -20.33
C GLY A 116 -24.41 -18.31 -20.97
N HIS A 117 -25.53 -18.69 -21.55
CA HIS A 117 -25.63 -19.92 -22.32
C HIS A 117 -24.95 -19.74 -23.67
N GLU A 118 -24.02 -20.46 -24.11
CA GLU A 118 -23.28 -20.38 -25.37
C GLU A 118 -22.49 -19.09 -25.62
N ILE A 119 -22.62 -18.06 -24.77
CA ILE A 119 -21.91 -16.78 -24.90
C ILE A 119 -21.15 -16.45 -23.61
N THR A 120 -19.92 -16.04 -23.76
CA THR A 120 -19.14 -15.41 -22.69
C THR A 120 -18.73 -13.99 -23.11
N ALA A 121 -18.55 -13.13 -22.14
CA ALA A 121 -18.01 -11.81 -22.39
C ALA A 121 -16.86 -11.48 -21.43
N GLU A 122 -15.95 -10.66 -21.89
CA GLU A 122 -14.86 -10.10 -21.12
C GLU A 122 -14.88 -8.58 -21.27
N GLU A 123 -14.99 -7.88 -20.15
CA GLU A 123 -14.84 -6.42 -20.08
C GLU A 123 -13.47 -6.10 -19.49
N LEU A 124 -12.55 -5.59 -20.30
CA LEU A 124 -11.24 -5.11 -19.86
C LEU A 124 -11.26 -3.59 -19.74
N ALA A 125 -11.30 -3.08 -18.52
CA ALA A 125 -11.26 -1.65 -18.20
C ALA A 125 -9.84 -1.21 -17.82
N PHE A 126 -9.37 -0.11 -18.45
CA PHE A 126 -8.07 0.49 -18.15
C PHE A 126 -8.08 2.00 -18.46
N SER A 127 -7.09 2.71 -17.93
CA SER A 127 -6.92 4.14 -18.19
C SER A 127 -5.66 4.40 -19.04
N THR A 128 -5.75 5.39 -19.93
CA THR A 128 -4.65 5.80 -20.82
C THR A 128 -4.84 7.24 -21.28
N GLU A 129 -4.02 7.70 -22.21
CA GLU A 129 -4.14 9.02 -22.84
C GLU A 129 -4.33 8.91 -24.35
N ALA A 130 -5.14 9.79 -24.92
CA ALA A 130 -5.26 9.99 -26.35
C ALA A 130 -5.50 11.45 -26.67
N ALA A 131 -4.85 11.96 -27.72
CA ALA A 131 -4.97 13.35 -28.18
C ALA A 131 -4.79 14.41 -27.05
N GLY A 132 -3.94 14.12 -26.07
CA GLY A 132 -3.69 15.01 -24.92
C GLY A 132 -4.76 14.97 -23.83
N HIS A 133 -5.67 14.00 -23.87
CA HIS A 133 -6.69 13.78 -22.85
C HIS A 133 -6.53 12.43 -22.17
N GLY A 134 -6.65 12.41 -20.83
CA GLY A 134 -6.83 11.17 -20.09
C GLY A 134 -8.21 10.57 -20.35
N LEU A 135 -8.26 9.25 -20.46
CA LEU A 135 -9.51 8.53 -20.67
C LEU A 135 -9.49 7.13 -20.07
N ASP A 136 -10.66 6.65 -19.67
CA ASP A 136 -10.90 5.24 -19.45
C ASP A 136 -11.31 4.56 -20.75
N VAL A 137 -10.84 3.36 -20.93
CA VAL A 137 -11.16 2.52 -22.07
C VAL A 137 -11.70 1.19 -21.56
N VAL A 138 -12.82 0.74 -22.12
CA VAL A 138 -13.33 -0.62 -21.88
C VAL A 138 -13.37 -1.37 -23.19
N ARG A 139 -12.64 -2.48 -23.26
CA ARG A 139 -12.77 -3.46 -24.32
C ARG A 139 -13.80 -4.48 -23.90
N VAL A 140 -14.90 -4.60 -24.65
CA VAL A 140 -15.89 -5.66 -24.50
C VAL A 140 -15.65 -6.71 -25.58
N SER A 141 -15.30 -7.92 -25.20
CA SER A 141 -15.10 -9.06 -26.10
C SER A 141 -16.23 -10.05 -25.90
N LEU A 142 -17.05 -10.24 -26.93
CA LEU A 142 -18.20 -11.16 -26.94
C LEU A 142 -17.77 -12.44 -27.66
N ASN A 143 -17.71 -13.56 -26.97
CA ASN A 143 -17.25 -14.84 -27.50
C ASN A 143 -18.41 -15.84 -27.58
N ASN A 144 -18.80 -16.22 -28.80
CA ASN A 144 -19.82 -17.23 -29.07
C ASN A 144 -19.15 -18.59 -29.30
N SER A 145 -19.31 -19.52 -28.37
CA SER A 145 -18.83 -20.90 -28.47
C SER A 145 -19.83 -21.84 -29.15
N GLY A 146 -21.05 -21.37 -29.39
CA GLY A 146 -22.13 -22.15 -30.00
C GLY A 146 -22.00 -22.28 -31.52
N PRO A 147 -22.78 -23.21 -32.14
CA PRO A 147 -22.73 -23.53 -33.54
C PRO A 147 -23.57 -22.57 -34.42
N SER A 148 -24.31 -21.64 -33.83
CA SER A 148 -25.18 -20.69 -34.54
C SER A 148 -24.81 -19.25 -34.18
N ASN A 149 -25.15 -18.32 -35.06
CA ASN A 149 -25.03 -16.89 -34.78
C ASN A 149 -25.93 -16.51 -33.61
N LEU A 150 -25.44 -15.63 -32.76
CA LEU A 150 -26.14 -15.11 -31.55
C LEU A 150 -26.30 -13.60 -31.65
N GLY A 151 -27.53 -13.12 -31.46
CA GLY A 151 -27.79 -11.72 -31.18
C GLY A 151 -27.45 -11.43 -29.72
N VAL A 152 -26.57 -10.44 -29.51
CA VAL A 152 -26.13 -10.01 -28.16
C VAL A 152 -26.43 -8.53 -28.03
N ASP A 153 -27.20 -8.19 -27.00
CA ASP A 153 -27.50 -6.80 -26.66
C ASP A 153 -26.50 -6.30 -25.66
N VAL A 154 -25.83 -5.18 -25.96
CA VAL A 154 -24.96 -4.45 -25.07
C VAL A 154 -25.64 -3.12 -24.74
N ARG A 155 -26.11 -2.98 -23.52
CA ARG A 155 -26.73 -1.76 -23.02
C ARG A 155 -25.77 -1.00 -22.14
N LEU A 156 -25.54 0.26 -22.49
CA LEU A 156 -24.86 1.22 -21.66
C LEU A 156 -25.87 2.15 -21.02
N SER A 157 -25.83 2.31 -19.72
CA SER A 157 -26.64 3.30 -19.02
C SER A 157 -25.78 4.17 -18.13
N GLY A 158 -25.87 5.47 -18.31
CA GLY A 158 -25.16 6.47 -17.51
C GLY A 158 -26.13 7.29 -16.70
N LYS A 159 -25.77 7.59 -15.46
CA LYS A 159 -26.51 8.52 -14.61
C LYS A 159 -25.71 9.80 -14.46
N ARG A 160 -26.15 10.86 -15.11
CA ARG A 160 -25.75 12.21 -14.78
C ARG A 160 -26.64 13.28 -15.40
N HIS A 161 -26.68 14.42 -14.73
CA HIS A 161 -27.49 15.58 -15.10
C HIS A 161 -26.95 16.30 -16.34
N ASN A 162 -27.85 16.63 -17.31
CA ASN A 162 -27.64 17.54 -18.45
C ASN A 162 -26.71 17.03 -19.58
N LEU A 163 -27.11 15.96 -20.27
CA LEU A 163 -26.33 15.42 -21.37
C LEU A 163 -27.00 15.61 -22.74
N PRO A 164 -26.62 16.57 -23.57
CA PRO A 164 -26.87 16.44 -24.98
C PRO A 164 -25.92 15.38 -25.57
N ALA A 165 -26.47 14.26 -26.02
CA ALA A 165 -25.75 13.29 -26.80
C ALA A 165 -25.73 13.70 -28.27
N PHE A 166 -24.63 13.48 -28.96
CA PHE A 166 -24.59 13.50 -30.41
C PHE A 166 -24.03 12.19 -30.96
N ALA A 167 -24.53 11.74 -32.07
CA ALA A 167 -24.08 10.53 -32.71
C ALA A 167 -23.61 10.83 -34.15
N SER A 168 -22.52 10.19 -34.53
CA SER A 168 -22.02 10.24 -35.92
C SER A 168 -21.47 8.87 -36.29
N GLY A 169 -22.15 8.18 -37.18
CA GLY A 169 -21.72 6.87 -37.69
C GLY A 169 -21.59 5.80 -36.60
N ARG A 170 -20.35 5.34 -36.35
CA ARG A 170 -20.03 4.34 -35.31
C ARG A 170 -19.70 4.94 -33.93
N THR A 171 -19.77 6.24 -33.82
CA THR A 171 -19.30 6.96 -32.65
C THR A 171 -20.47 7.64 -31.96
N LEU A 172 -20.61 7.40 -30.67
CA LEU A 172 -21.44 8.19 -29.80
C LEU A 172 -20.55 9.01 -28.89
N ALA A 173 -20.77 10.31 -28.83
CA ALA A 173 -20.15 11.16 -27.84
C ALA A 173 -21.22 11.87 -27.03
N THR A 174 -21.02 11.96 -25.73
CA THR A 174 -21.84 12.74 -24.82
C THR A 174 -21.05 13.92 -24.28
N ARG A 175 -21.75 14.89 -23.70
CA ARG A 175 -21.11 16.04 -23.07
C ARG A 175 -20.16 15.67 -21.93
N ASP A 176 -20.36 14.51 -21.29
CA ASP A 176 -19.49 13.97 -20.24
C ASP A 176 -18.37 13.08 -20.78
N GLY A 177 -18.19 13.04 -22.09
CA GLY A 177 -17.05 12.38 -22.69
C GLY A 177 -17.23 10.90 -22.99
N TYR A 178 -18.44 10.36 -23.00
CA TYR A 178 -18.66 8.99 -23.45
C TYR A 178 -18.46 8.90 -24.98
N LEU A 179 -17.54 8.03 -25.36
CA LEU A 179 -17.32 7.68 -26.77
C LEU A 179 -17.40 6.17 -26.90
N VAL A 180 -18.27 5.72 -27.80
CA VAL A 180 -18.37 4.30 -28.12
C VAL A 180 -17.91 4.10 -29.56
N GLU A 181 -16.90 3.26 -29.75
CA GLU A 181 -16.42 2.83 -31.06
C GLU A 181 -16.68 1.33 -31.21
N MET A 182 -17.34 0.95 -32.28
CA MET A 182 -17.59 -0.46 -32.62
C MET A 182 -16.59 -0.91 -33.69
N ALA A 183 -15.92 -2.04 -33.47
CA ALA A 183 -14.97 -2.61 -34.41
C ALA A 183 -15.63 -3.11 -35.68
N GLN A 184 -16.92 -3.51 -35.63
CA GLN A 184 -17.73 -3.92 -36.80
C GLN A 184 -18.96 -3.04 -36.91
N ALA A 185 -19.30 -2.66 -38.15
CA ALA A 185 -20.45 -1.82 -38.43
C ALA A 185 -21.74 -2.59 -38.20
N GLN A 186 -22.43 -2.30 -37.13
CA GLN A 186 -23.79 -2.77 -36.89
C GLN A 186 -24.68 -1.65 -36.40
N SER A 187 -25.97 -1.79 -36.65
CA SER A 187 -26.98 -0.81 -36.30
C SER A 187 -27.17 -0.78 -34.79
N GLY A 188 -26.77 0.29 -34.14
CA GLY A 188 -27.16 0.59 -32.77
C GLY A 188 -28.31 1.57 -32.72
N ALA A 189 -29.29 1.35 -31.89
CA ALA A 189 -30.28 2.32 -31.52
C ALA A 189 -29.90 2.90 -30.18
N PHE A 190 -29.99 4.21 -29.98
CA PHE A 190 -29.79 4.82 -28.67
C PHE A 190 -30.93 5.78 -28.38
N SER A 191 -31.21 5.89 -27.09
CA SER A 191 -32.12 6.90 -26.58
C SER A 191 -31.38 7.66 -25.48
N ALA A 192 -31.52 8.96 -25.44
CA ALA A 192 -31.04 9.81 -24.37
C ALA A 192 -32.22 10.58 -23.80
N SER A 193 -32.38 10.62 -22.49
CA SER A 193 -33.25 11.54 -21.79
C SER A 193 -32.41 12.65 -21.13
N ASP A 194 -33.06 13.73 -20.65
CA ASP A 194 -32.39 14.83 -19.97
C ASP A 194 -31.67 14.40 -18.67
N GLN A 195 -31.98 13.21 -18.14
CA GLN A 195 -31.46 12.70 -16.89
C GLN A 195 -30.67 11.39 -17.03
N ASP A 196 -30.97 10.58 -18.05
CA ASP A 196 -30.37 9.25 -18.23
C ASP A 196 -29.86 9.08 -19.65
N LEU A 197 -28.65 8.62 -19.78
CA LEU A 197 -28.12 8.14 -21.05
C LEU A 197 -28.37 6.63 -21.13
N VAL A 198 -29.10 6.18 -22.14
CA VAL A 198 -29.21 4.76 -22.46
C VAL A 198 -28.79 4.58 -23.91
N LEU A 199 -27.89 3.63 -24.12
CA LEU A 199 -27.37 3.28 -25.41
C LEU A 199 -27.47 1.77 -25.57
N ASP A 200 -28.25 1.32 -26.51
CA ASP A 200 -28.47 -0.08 -26.84
C ASP A 200 -27.78 -0.44 -28.15
N TYR A 201 -26.91 -1.45 -28.10
CA TYR A 201 -26.29 -2.07 -29.26
C TYR A 201 -26.73 -3.51 -29.40
N ASN A 202 -27.10 -3.91 -30.60
CA ASN A 202 -27.26 -5.31 -30.94
C ASN A 202 -26.05 -5.75 -31.76
N ALA A 203 -25.31 -6.70 -31.27
CA ALA A 203 -24.17 -7.33 -31.92
C ALA A 203 -24.58 -8.71 -32.43
N ASP A 204 -24.43 -8.95 -33.73
CA ASP A 204 -24.51 -10.30 -34.29
C ASP A 204 -23.13 -10.96 -34.14
N VAL A 205 -23.05 -11.97 -33.27
CA VAL A 205 -21.82 -12.69 -32.98
C VAL A 205 -21.85 -14.01 -33.74
N PRO A 206 -21.07 -14.17 -34.81
CA PRO A 206 -21.09 -15.40 -35.59
C PRO A 206 -20.70 -16.63 -34.78
N ALA A 207 -21.14 -17.80 -35.24
CA ALA A 207 -20.78 -19.07 -34.65
C ALA A 207 -19.26 -19.20 -34.50
N HIS A 208 -18.80 -19.71 -33.35
CA HIS A 208 -17.40 -19.93 -33.04
C HIS A 208 -16.50 -18.72 -33.25
N SER A 209 -16.98 -17.52 -32.97
CA SER A 209 -16.23 -16.28 -33.20
C SER A 209 -16.31 -15.30 -32.04
N THR A 210 -15.45 -14.29 -32.11
CA THR A 210 -15.42 -13.20 -31.15
C THR A 210 -15.63 -11.85 -31.81
N VAL A 211 -16.54 -11.05 -31.25
CA VAL A 211 -16.78 -9.66 -31.64
C VAL A 211 -16.26 -8.76 -30.55
N THR A 212 -15.56 -7.67 -30.91
CA THR A 212 -14.96 -6.73 -29.96
C THR A 212 -15.52 -5.34 -30.14
N LEU A 213 -15.93 -4.75 -29.02
CA LEU A 213 -16.36 -3.36 -28.91
C LEU A 213 -15.36 -2.59 -28.07
N TRP A 214 -15.24 -1.29 -28.31
CA TRP A 214 -14.40 -0.39 -27.53
C TRP A 214 -15.21 0.81 -27.05
N LEU A 215 -15.23 1.00 -25.73
CA LEU A 215 -15.79 2.18 -25.10
C LEU A 215 -14.65 3.08 -24.68
N LYS A 216 -14.76 4.39 -24.91
CA LYS A 216 -13.76 5.39 -24.54
C LYS A 216 -14.47 6.49 -23.77
N ARG A 217 -14.07 6.71 -22.54
CA ARG A 217 -14.61 7.77 -21.68
C ARG A 217 -13.52 8.79 -21.33
N PRO A 218 -13.39 9.88 -22.09
CA PRO A 218 -12.48 10.96 -21.73
C PRO A 218 -12.84 11.58 -20.37
N TYR A 219 -11.84 12.00 -19.62
CA TYR A 219 -12.05 12.69 -18.34
C TYR A 219 -12.62 14.10 -18.53
N SER A 220 -12.19 14.78 -19.58
CA SER A 220 -12.77 16.04 -20.04
C SER A 220 -12.81 16.02 -21.57
N LEU A 221 -13.90 16.46 -22.16
CA LEU A 221 -14.06 16.49 -23.61
C LEU A 221 -14.56 17.85 -24.06
N LEU A 222 -13.78 18.51 -24.90
CA LEU A 222 -14.26 19.62 -25.70
C LEU A 222 -14.78 19.05 -27.03
N ALA A 223 -15.84 19.64 -27.60
CA ALA A 223 -16.47 19.14 -28.82
C ALA A 223 -15.46 18.94 -29.98
N LYS A 224 -14.43 19.79 -30.07
CA LYS A 224 -13.39 19.71 -31.11
C LYS A 224 -12.45 18.50 -30.95
N ASP A 225 -12.36 17.92 -29.74
CA ASP A 225 -11.40 16.86 -29.39
C ASP A 225 -12.02 15.45 -29.53
N GLY A 226 -13.32 15.37 -29.73
CA GLY A 226 -14.03 14.10 -29.82
C GLY A 226 -13.62 13.24 -31.02
N ALA A 227 -13.41 13.84 -32.18
CA ALA A 227 -13.05 13.11 -33.39
C ALA A 227 -11.67 12.45 -33.32
N PRO A 228 -10.60 13.10 -32.85
CA PRO A 228 -9.29 12.45 -32.63
C PRO A 228 -9.35 11.28 -31.62
N ILE A 229 -10.08 11.44 -30.51
CA ILE A 229 -10.23 10.38 -29.50
C ILE A 229 -11.04 9.21 -30.07
N ALA A 230 -12.11 9.49 -30.83
CA ALA A 230 -12.91 8.48 -31.51
C ALA A 230 -12.07 7.68 -32.52
N ALA A 231 -11.22 8.35 -33.27
CA ALA A 231 -10.35 7.74 -34.28
C ALA A 231 -9.19 6.91 -33.68
N ALA A 232 -8.82 7.14 -32.43
CA ALA A 232 -7.75 6.39 -31.76
C ALA A 232 -8.11 4.90 -31.65
N SER A 233 -7.24 4.03 -32.14
CA SER A 233 -7.47 2.57 -32.10
C SER A 233 -7.45 2.06 -30.64
N GLY A 234 -8.51 1.41 -30.19
CA GLY A 234 -8.57 0.80 -28.85
C GLY A 234 -7.45 -0.22 -28.60
N ARG A 235 -7.02 -0.95 -29.64
CA ARG A 235 -5.90 -1.88 -29.55
C ARG A 235 -4.57 -1.15 -29.32
N GLU A 236 -4.33 -0.04 -30.02
CA GLU A 236 -3.11 0.75 -29.82
C GLU A 236 -3.13 1.46 -28.45
N LEU A 237 -4.30 1.90 -27.98
CA LEU A 237 -4.45 2.45 -26.62
C LEU A 237 -4.10 1.43 -25.54
N LEU A 238 -4.55 0.18 -25.69
CA LEU A 238 -4.17 -0.90 -24.76
C LEU A 238 -2.66 -1.17 -24.79
N LYS A 239 -2.08 -1.23 -25.98
CA LYS A 239 -0.62 -1.42 -26.12
C LYS A 239 0.16 -0.27 -25.49
N GLN A 240 -0.28 0.96 -25.68
CA GLN A 240 0.31 2.14 -25.05
C GLN A 240 0.24 2.07 -23.52
N ALA A 241 -0.92 1.71 -22.96
CA ALA A 241 -1.09 1.56 -21.52
C ALA A 241 -0.20 0.45 -20.94
N VAL A 242 -0.10 -0.70 -21.62
CA VAL A 242 0.81 -1.79 -21.23
C VAL A 242 2.26 -1.30 -21.22
N GLN A 243 2.70 -0.67 -22.32
CA GLN A 243 4.07 -0.17 -22.44
C GLN A 243 4.42 0.87 -21.38
N PHE A 244 3.45 1.74 -21.03
CA PHE A 244 3.63 2.71 -19.96
C PHE A 244 3.99 2.02 -18.64
N TRP A 245 3.20 1.03 -18.20
CA TRP A 245 3.44 0.35 -16.94
C TRP A 245 4.71 -0.51 -16.95
N GLU A 246 5.01 -1.18 -18.07
CA GLU A 246 6.28 -1.90 -18.23
C GLU A 246 7.48 -0.95 -18.08
N ASN A 247 7.43 0.23 -18.70
CA ASN A 247 8.47 1.24 -18.56
C ASN A 247 8.54 1.82 -17.14
N PHE A 248 7.39 2.02 -16.49
CA PHE A 248 7.32 2.51 -15.12
C PHE A 248 8.04 1.55 -14.16
N TRP A 249 7.71 0.26 -14.18
CA TRP A 249 8.39 -0.71 -13.33
C TRP A 249 9.88 -0.85 -13.66
N ALA A 250 10.23 -0.81 -14.94
CA ALA A 250 11.63 -0.89 -15.38
C ALA A 250 12.49 0.33 -14.97
N ALA A 251 11.90 1.49 -14.76
CA ALA A 251 12.59 2.70 -14.33
C ALA A 251 13.01 2.65 -12.85
N GLY A 252 12.36 1.83 -12.04
CA GLY A 252 12.62 1.69 -10.61
C GLY A 252 13.61 0.58 -10.25
N THR A 253 13.41 -0.01 -9.10
CA THR A 253 14.10 -1.22 -8.64
C THR A 253 13.55 -2.42 -9.40
N HIS A 254 14.40 -3.11 -10.15
CA HIS A 254 14.00 -4.36 -10.78
C HIS A 254 14.05 -5.51 -9.76
N ILE A 255 12.93 -6.19 -9.58
CA ILE A 255 12.80 -7.37 -8.72
C ILE A 255 12.29 -8.53 -9.59
N GLU A 256 12.92 -9.69 -9.43
CA GLU A 256 12.49 -10.95 -10.05
C GLU A 256 12.45 -12.04 -8.98
N LEU A 257 11.26 -12.56 -8.71
CA LEU A 257 10.99 -13.60 -7.74
C LEU A 257 10.47 -14.87 -8.43
N PRO A 258 10.86 -16.05 -7.96
CA PRO A 258 10.26 -17.30 -8.40
C PRO A 258 8.78 -17.41 -8.03
N GLU A 259 8.39 -16.80 -6.89
CA GLU A 259 7.00 -16.69 -6.45
C GLU A 259 6.24 -15.63 -7.27
N ARG A 260 5.63 -16.09 -8.36
CA ARG A 260 5.00 -15.22 -9.33
C ARG A 260 3.85 -14.40 -8.75
N GLU A 261 3.00 -15.00 -7.93
CA GLU A 261 1.89 -14.29 -7.30
C GLU A 261 2.37 -13.14 -6.40
N ILE A 262 3.45 -13.35 -5.63
CA ILE A 262 4.04 -12.28 -4.80
C ILE A 262 4.59 -11.14 -5.68
N GLN A 263 5.24 -11.48 -6.80
CA GLN A 263 5.72 -10.50 -7.77
C GLN A 263 4.58 -9.68 -8.36
N ASP A 264 3.49 -10.32 -8.77
CA ASP A 264 2.34 -9.68 -9.39
C ASP A 264 1.60 -8.76 -8.39
N PHE A 265 1.52 -9.17 -7.13
CA PHE A 265 1.03 -8.33 -6.04
C PHE A 265 1.94 -7.11 -5.79
N TYR A 266 3.25 -7.28 -5.81
CA TYR A 266 4.21 -6.17 -5.67
C TYR A 266 4.04 -5.14 -6.79
N ASP A 267 4.02 -5.59 -8.05
CA ASP A 267 3.90 -4.73 -9.22
C ASP A 267 2.57 -3.96 -9.22
N SER A 268 1.45 -4.66 -8.98
CA SER A 268 0.12 -4.04 -8.94
C SER A 268 -0.05 -3.09 -7.75
N SER A 269 0.49 -3.44 -6.58
CA SER A 269 0.44 -2.57 -5.41
C SER A 269 1.19 -1.27 -5.62
N LEU A 270 2.38 -1.32 -6.22
CA LEU A 270 3.13 -0.12 -6.57
C LEU A 270 2.36 0.75 -7.59
N ALA A 271 1.68 0.11 -8.56
CA ALA A 271 0.84 0.83 -9.51
C ALA A 271 -0.33 1.54 -8.81
N TYR A 272 -1.00 0.89 -7.85
CA TYR A 272 -2.08 1.52 -7.08
C TYR A 272 -1.59 2.69 -6.22
N VAL A 273 -0.42 2.60 -5.60
CA VAL A 273 0.19 3.73 -4.87
C VAL A 273 0.35 4.94 -5.80
N VAL A 274 0.83 4.74 -7.02
CA VAL A 274 1.06 5.84 -7.98
C VAL A 274 -0.25 6.35 -8.59
N ILE A 275 -1.24 5.50 -8.81
CA ILE A 275 -2.58 5.94 -9.23
C ILE A 275 -3.24 6.77 -8.14
N LEU A 276 -3.07 6.41 -6.85
CA LEU A 276 -3.63 7.15 -5.72
C LEU A 276 -2.78 8.37 -5.33
N THR A 277 -1.62 8.56 -5.91
CA THR A 277 -0.91 9.84 -5.87
C THR A 277 -1.53 10.79 -6.88
N GLU A 278 -1.86 12.01 -6.47
CA GLU A 278 -2.50 13.03 -7.34
C GLU A 278 -1.61 14.27 -7.50
N ARG A 279 -1.62 14.83 -8.69
CA ARG A 279 -1.01 16.12 -8.94
C ARG A 279 -1.94 17.24 -8.50
N GLY A 280 -1.49 18.05 -7.55
CA GLY A 280 -2.18 19.24 -7.08
C GLY A 280 -2.17 20.36 -8.12
N PRO A 281 -2.95 21.43 -7.87
CA PRO A 281 -3.04 22.59 -8.77
C PRO A 281 -1.71 23.32 -8.99
N GLU A 282 -0.80 23.24 -8.02
CA GLU A 282 0.50 23.87 -8.02
C GLU A 282 1.61 22.96 -8.58
N GLY A 283 1.24 21.74 -9.02
CA GLY A 283 2.15 20.75 -9.57
C GLY A 283 2.80 19.82 -8.54
N ASP A 284 2.52 20.03 -7.28
CA ASP A 284 2.86 19.16 -6.15
C ASP A 284 2.16 17.80 -6.24
N LEU A 285 2.64 16.80 -5.51
CA LEU A 285 2.07 15.46 -5.51
C LEU A 285 1.53 15.09 -4.13
N TRP A 286 0.28 14.75 -4.11
CA TRP A 286 -0.46 14.36 -2.90
C TRP A 286 -0.67 12.86 -2.91
N THR A 287 -0.23 12.16 -1.90
CA THR A 287 -0.63 10.78 -1.66
C THR A 287 -2.01 10.75 -1.02
N LEU A 288 -2.85 9.81 -1.41
CA LEU A 288 -4.21 9.66 -0.92
C LEU A 288 -4.39 8.24 -0.44
N ASP A 289 -5.10 8.05 0.68
CA ASP A 289 -5.30 6.70 1.22
C ASP A 289 -6.36 5.89 0.47
N GLY A 290 -7.20 6.56 -0.33
CA GLY A 290 -8.20 5.87 -1.13
C GLY A 290 -8.86 6.73 -2.20
N PRO A 291 -9.65 6.14 -3.10
CA PRO A 291 -10.28 6.86 -4.22
C PRO A 291 -11.59 7.56 -3.86
N GLY A 292 -12.16 7.31 -2.70
CA GLY A 292 -13.49 7.76 -2.32
C GLY A 292 -13.55 8.48 -0.98
N VAL A 293 -13.80 7.73 0.09
CA VAL A 293 -13.95 8.28 1.46
C VAL A 293 -12.66 8.90 1.96
N TYR A 294 -11.53 8.23 1.70
CA TYR A 294 -10.19 8.66 2.07
C TYR A 294 -9.44 9.30 0.91
N ARG A 295 -10.15 9.94 0.01
CA ARG A 295 -9.55 10.75 -1.05
C ARG A 295 -9.05 12.07 -0.48
N GLN A 296 -8.12 11.97 0.45
CA GLN A 296 -7.48 13.06 1.12
C GLN A 296 -6.12 12.64 1.64
N TYR A 297 -5.31 13.62 1.99
CA TYR A 297 -3.99 13.45 2.55
C TYR A 297 -4.07 13.01 4.03
N TRP A 298 -3.25 12.02 4.39
CA TRP A 298 -3.07 11.53 5.76
C TRP A 298 -1.59 11.33 6.04
N GLY A 299 -0.96 12.20 6.83
CA GLY A 299 0.50 12.21 7.02
C GLY A 299 1.10 10.87 7.47
N ARG A 300 0.38 10.08 8.29
CA ARG A 300 0.86 8.73 8.66
C ARG A 300 0.81 7.77 7.47
N GLY A 301 -0.27 7.76 6.71
CA GLY A 301 -0.41 6.93 5.51
C GLY A 301 0.60 7.32 4.45
N GLU A 302 0.82 8.63 4.27
CA GLU A 302 1.82 9.16 3.35
C GLU A 302 3.22 8.64 3.61
N TYR A 303 3.66 8.57 4.86
CA TYR A 303 4.97 8.03 5.20
C TYR A 303 5.21 6.66 4.54
N PHE A 304 4.25 5.75 4.64
CA PHE A 304 4.38 4.42 4.05
C PHE A 304 4.31 4.44 2.53
N GLN A 305 3.49 5.32 1.96
CA GLN A 305 3.37 5.49 0.51
C GLN A 305 4.63 6.13 -0.08
N ALA A 306 5.17 7.19 0.53
CA ALA A 306 6.42 7.80 0.12
C ALA A 306 7.58 6.80 0.23
N ARG A 307 7.65 6.03 1.33
CA ARG A 307 8.65 4.98 1.49
C ARG A 307 8.55 3.90 0.41
N ALA A 308 7.34 3.50 0.01
CA ALA A 308 7.15 2.53 -1.08
C ALA A 308 7.74 3.06 -2.41
N LEU A 309 7.58 4.35 -2.69
CA LEU A 309 8.20 5.02 -3.84
C LEU A 309 9.72 5.07 -3.73
N GLU A 310 10.26 5.35 -2.55
CA GLU A 310 11.71 5.38 -2.29
C GLU A 310 12.34 4.00 -2.45
N VAL A 311 11.80 2.96 -1.80
CA VAL A 311 12.37 1.61 -1.86
C VAL A 311 12.20 0.96 -3.23
N SER A 312 11.19 1.37 -4.00
CA SER A 312 11.01 0.96 -5.39
C SER A 312 11.81 1.81 -6.38
N GLY A 313 12.52 2.84 -5.93
CA GLY A 313 13.43 3.63 -6.75
C GLY A 313 12.81 4.79 -7.53
N HIS A 314 11.54 5.11 -7.29
CA HIS A 314 10.83 6.24 -7.94
C HIS A 314 11.08 7.55 -7.21
N MET A 315 12.35 7.95 -7.13
CA MET A 315 12.83 9.07 -6.32
C MET A 315 12.27 10.43 -6.70
N ASP A 316 11.92 10.65 -7.96
CA ASP A 316 11.35 11.93 -8.40
C ASP A 316 9.92 12.10 -7.88
N ILE A 317 9.14 11.02 -7.85
CA ILE A 317 7.79 11.02 -7.27
C ILE A 317 7.90 11.16 -5.75
N ALA A 318 8.76 10.39 -5.10
CA ALA A 318 9.00 10.48 -3.66
C ALA A 318 9.48 11.88 -3.23
N LYS A 319 10.29 12.55 -4.04
CA LYS A 319 10.69 13.95 -3.79
C LYS A 319 9.50 14.88 -3.78
N ALA A 320 8.65 14.77 -4.80
CA ALA A 320 7.50 15.67 -4.94
C ALA A 320 6.46 15.47 -3.83
N THR A 321 6.29 14.23 -3.33
CA THR A 321 5.46 13.97 -2.14
C THR A 321 6.08 14.53 -0.87
N ALA A 322 7.39 14.37 -0.66
CA ALA A 322 8.09 14.96 0.48
C ALA A 322 8.10 16.50 0.45
N GLU A 323 8.16 17.12 -0.74
CA GLU A 323 8.05 18.57 -0.90
C GLU A 323 6.63 19.07 -0.70
N HIS A 324 5.62 18.24 -0.98
CA HIS A 324 4.23 18.56 -0.65
C HIS A 324 4.04 18.72 0.86
N ALA A 325 4.65 17.84 1.67
CA ALA A 325 4.61 17.93 3.13
C ALA A 325 5.00 19.34 3.63
N PHE A 326 5.99 20.01 3.01
CA PHE A 326 6.38 21.37 3.42
C PHE A 326 5.25 22.39 3.25
N SER A 327 4.40 22.22 2.23
CA SER A 327 3.30 23.13 1.95
C SER A 327 2.16 23.02 2.95
N LEU A 328 2.17 21.98 3.78
CA LEU A 328 1.13 21.69 4.78
C LEU A 328 1.44 22.30 6.14
N GLU A 329 2.68 22.77 6.39
CA GLU A 329 3.02 23.41 7.66
C GLU A 329 2.36 24.78 7.79
N TYR A 330 1.82 25.04 8.96
CA TYR A 330 1.28 26.35 9.34
C TYR A 330 2.37 27.24 9.95
N ASP A 331 2.12 28.53 10.02
CA ASP A 331 3.09 29.52 10.54
C ASP A 331 3.54 29.27 12.00
N ASP A 332 2.74 28.52 12.78
CA ASP A 332 3.04 28.15 14.15
C ASP A 332 3.85 26.84 14.27
N GLY A 333 4.11 26.16 13.15
CA GLY A 333 4.83 24.89 13.08
C GLY A 333 3.94 23.66 13.21
N GLU A 334 2.62 23.82 13.31
CA GLU A 334 1.69 22.71 13.16
C GLU A 334 1.78 22.18 11.73
N TRP A 335 2.05 20.91 11.60
CA TRP A 335 2.08 20.23 10.33
C TRP A 335 0.80 19.47 10.14
N ASP A 336 0.10 19.75 9.07
CA ASP A 336 -1.18 19.17 8.69
C ASP A 336 -2.28 19.18 9.78
N ARG A 337 -3.16 20.18 9.68
CA ARG A 337 -4.48 20.05 10.33
C ARG A 337 -5.29 19.07 9.49
N PRO A 338 -5.55 17.85 9.97
CA PRO A 338 -6.34 16.93 9.18
C PRO A 338 -7.67 17.55 8.83
N ALA A 339 -8.18 17.23 7.66
CA ALA A 339 -9.49 17.59 7.16
C ALA A 339 -10.66 17.28 8.13
N ILE A 340 -10.36 16.59 9.19
CA ILE A 340 -11.26 16.17 10.26
C ILE A 340 -11.36 17.25 11.31
N SER A 341 -11.98 18.37 10.96
CA SER A 341 -12.57 19.30 11.94
C SER A 341 -11.67 19.90 13.04
N GLY A 342 -10.42 20.22 12.74
CA GLY A 342 -9.56 20.97 13.67
C GLY A 342 -9.11 20.20 14.93
N TRP A 343 -9.04 18.88 14.86
CA TRP A 343 -8.50 18.02 15.91
C TRP A 343 -7.12 17.50 15.51
N PRO A 344 -6.13 17.57 16.38
CA PRO A 344 -4.80 17.13 16.06
C PRO A 344 -4.76 15.60 15.91
N ALA A 345 -4.40 15.13 14.71
CA ALA A 345 -3.89 13.80 14.49
C ALA A 345 -2.37 13.87 14.66
N TRP A 346 -1.95 13.85 15.92
CA TRP A 346 -0.54 14.07 16.30
C TRP A 346 0.43 13.12 15.58
N ASP A 347 0.02 11.92 15.22
CA ASP A 347 0.81 10.93 14.52
C ASP A 347 1.09 11.31 13.06
N ALA A 348 0.26 12.14 12.44
CA ALA A 348 0.49 12.68 11.10
C ALA A 348 1.81 13.45 11.05
N ILE A 349 2.06 14.33 12.04
CA ILE A 349 3.31 15.12 12.12
C ILE A 349 4.54 14.22 12.11
N GLY A 350 4.48 13.10 12.83
CA GLY A 350 5.56 12.11 12.83
C GLY A 350 5.71 11.37 11.50
N GLY A 351 4.61 11.17 10.77
CA GLY A 351 4.63 10.62 9.42
C GLY A 351 5.33 11.55 8.44
N GLU A 352 4.96 12.83 8.46
CA GLU A 352 5.53 13.86 7.57
C GLU A 352 7.01 14.08 7.83
N GLY A 353 7.41 14.21 9.08
CA GLY A 353 8.82 14.31 9.43
C GLY A 353 9.62 13.05 9.04
N GLY A 354 9.01 11.87 9.19
CA GLY A 354 9.55 10.61 8.70
C GLY A 354 9.76 10.61 7.19
N THR A 355 8.76 11.07 6.41
CA THR A 355 8.83 11.20 4.95
C THR A 355 10.00 12.10 4.52
N VAL A 356 10.10 13.28 5.12
CA VAL A 356 11.19 14.23 4.83
C VAL A 356 12.56 13.63 5.17
N TRP A 357 12.67 13.01 6.32
CA TRP A 357 13.94 12.43 6.78
C TRP A 357 14.34 11.20 5.96
N ASP A 358 13.42 10.32 5.60
CA ASP A 358 13.69 9.13 4.79
C ASP A 358 14.12 9.51 3.37
N TYR A 359 13.49 10.49 2.74
CA TYR A 359 13.96 10.98 1.45
C TYR A 359 15.43 11.40 1.50
N TYR A 360 15.85 12.16 2.54
CA TYR A 360 17.27 12.47 2.74
C TYR A 360 18.11 11.21 2.98
N ARG A 361 17.63 10.27 3.77
CA ARG A 361 18.37 9.02 4.05
C ARG A 361 18.66 8.22 2.78
N PHE A 362 17.74 8.19 1.85
CA PHE A 362 17.91 7.50 0.57
C PHE A 362 18.79 8.29 -0.41
N THR A 363 18.64 9.60 -0.50
CA THR A 363 19.32 10.43 -1.51
C THR A 363 20.64 10.98 -1.07
N GLN A 364 20.81 11.28 0.22
CA GLN A 364 21.93 12.02 0.80
C GLN A 364 22.07 13.44 0.22
N ASP A 365 20.99 14.01 -0.30
CA ASP A 365 20.97 15.38 -0.82
C ASP A 365 20.93 16.39 0.34
N ARG A 366 22.14 16.81 0.76
CA ARG A 366 22.31 17.78 1.84
C ARG A 366 21.76 19.16 1.50
N ALA A 367 21.77 19.55 0.23
CA ALA A 367 21.24 20.84 -0.19
C ALA A 367 19.71 20.87 -0.09
N TRP A 368 19.07 19.79 -0.48
CA TRP A 368 17.63 19.61 -0.29
C TRP A 368 17.27 19.55 1.21
N LEU A 369 18.00 18.78 2.02
CA LEU A 369 17.78 18.72 3.46
C LEU A 369 17.89 20.10 4.13
N ALA A 370 18.81 20.95 3.68
CA ALA A 370 18.94 22.31 4.19
C ALA A 370 17.70 23.19 3.93
N LYS A 371 16.98 22.93 2.83
CA LYS A 371 15.69 23.58 2.53
C LYS A 371 14.54 23.01 3.38
N ALA A 372 14.57 21.69 3.62
CA ALA A 372 13.55 20.98 4.40
C ALA A 372 13.66 21.20 5.92
N TYR A 373 14.87 21.45 6.40
CA TYR A 373 15.17 21.52 7.83
C TYR A 373 14.35 22.55 8.62
N PRO A 374 14.07 23.78 8.11
CA PRO A 374 13.24 24.74 8.85
C PRO A 374 11.87 24.17 9.26
N TYR A 375 11.24 23.39 8.39
CA TYR A 375 9.96 22.74 8.63
C TYR A 375 10.07 21.68 9.73
N LEU A 376 11.06 20.76 9.63
CA LEU A 376 11.33 19.78 10.68
C LEU A 376 11.59 20.46 12.04
N TYR A 377 12.35 21.52 12.07
CA TYR A 377 12.69 22.23 13.31
C TYR A 377 11.47 22.93 13.91
N SER A 378 10.67 23.58 13.08
CA SER A 378 9.43 24.26 13.50
C SER A 378 8.44 23.25 14.09
N ALA A 379 8.16 22.15 13.39
CA ALA A 379 7.28 21.09 13.88
C ALA A 379 7.76 20.49 15.22
N ALA A 380 9.05 20.20 15.36
CA ALA A 380 9.61 19.71 16.61
C ALA A 380 9.42 20.72 17.76
N ARG A 381 9.54 22.01 17.51
CA ARG A 381 9.29 23.06 18.52
C ARG A 381 7.82 23.15 18.90
N TRP A 382 6.92 23.06 17.91
CA TRP A 382 5.49 23.04 18.12
C TRP A 382 5.04 21.85 18.98
N ILE A 383 5.58 20.65 18.70
CA ILE A 383 5.33 19.44 19.51
C ILE A 383 5.73 19.68 20.96
N ASN A 384 6.93 20.21 21.21
CA ASN A 384 7.39 20.44 22.59
C ASN A 384 6.54 21.48 23.32
N PHE A 385 6.10 22.54 22.64
CA PHE A 385 5.22 23.56 23.21
C PHE A 385 3.90 22.93 23.69
N HIS A 386 3.24 22.10 22.87
CA HIS A 386 1.99 21.47 23.25
C HIS A 386 2.17 20.38 24.32
N ARG A 387 3.30 19.71 24.33
CA ARG A 387 3.62 18.72 25.37
C ARG A 387 3.71 19.35 26.76
N GLU A 388 4.22 20.56 26.87
CA GLU A 388 4.28 21.30 28.13
C GLU A 388 2.90 21.63 28.72
N GLU A 389 1.85 21.65 27.92
CA GLU A 389 0.48 21.89 28.37
C GLU A 389 -0.05 20.77 29.30
N THR A 390 0.46 19.58 29.17
CA THR A 390 0.08 18.43 30.00
C THR A 390 0.87 18.35 31.32
N GLU A 391 1.92 19.12 31.46
CA GLU A 391 2.72 19.24 32.68
C GLU A 391 2.08 20.25 33.66
N LEU A 392 0.78 20.11 33.88
CA LEU A 392 0.01 20.96 34.81
C LEU A 392 0.00 20.36 36.23
N PRO A 393 -0.17 21.18 37.27
CA PRO A 393 -0.35 20.69 38.62
C PRO A 393 -1.50 19.67 38.72
N PRO A 394 -1.43 18.70 39.65
CA PRO A 394 -2.47 17.67 39.80
C PRO A 394 -3.88 18.18 40.08
N ASN A 395 -3.99 19.42 40.54
CA ASN A 395 -5.26 20.11 40.84
C ASN A 395 -5.73 21.01 39.69
N ALA A 396 -5.00 21.12 38.59
CA ALA A 396 -5.51 21.80 37.43
C ALA A 396 -6.72 21.02 36.89
N PRO A 397 -7.81 21.73 36.52
CA PRO A 397 -8.97 21.06 35.98
C PRO A 397 -8.55 20.24 34.74
N PRO A 398 -9.05 19.01 34.61
CA PRO A 398 -8.79 18.20 33.40
C PRO A 398 -9.12 19.04 32.17
N GLY A 399 -8.15 19.22 31.28
CA GLY A 399 -8.32 19.98 30.05
C GLY A 399 -8.33 21.49 30.17
N ALA A 400 -7.74 22.04 31.22
CA ALA A 400 -7.61 23.48 31.37
C ALA A 400 -6.97 24.19 30.17
N LYS A 401 -6.24 23.46 29.32
CA LYS A 401 -5.64 23.93 28.05
C LYS A 401 -5.76 22.94 26.88
N GLY A 402 -6.31 21.74 27.11
CA GLY A 402 -6.47 20.74 26.06
C GLY A 402 -7.81 20.84 25.34
N ILE A 403 -7.84 20.53 24.05
CA ILE A 403 -9.08 20.43 23.27
C ILE A 403 -9.90 19.25 23.81
N GLN A 404 -10.94 19.51 24.57
CA GLN A 404 -11.81 18.48 25.17
C GLN A 404 -13.19 18.46 24.51
N ARG A 405 -13.24 18.44 23.20
CA ARG A 405 -14.52 18.26 22.48
C ARG A 405 -14.59 16.81 21.99
N GLN A 406 -15.63 16.11 22.39
CA GLN A 406 -15.94 14.82 21.81
C GLN A 406 -16.34 15.02 20.35
N LEU A 407 -15.61 14.40 19.43
CA LEU A 407 -15.96 14.41 18.03
C LEU A 407 -17.26 13.62 17.81
N PRO A 408 -18.11 14.02 16.86
CA PRO A 408 -19.40 13.33 16.60
C PRO A 408 -19.25 11.84 16.23
N TRP A 409 -18.07 11.45 15.76
CA TRP A 409 -17.71 10.06 15.43
C TRP A 409 -16.78 9.40 16.44
N SER A 410 -16.25 10.14 17.41
CA SER A 410 -15.45 9.56 18.47
C SER A 410 -16.34 8.72 19.36
N CYS A 411 -15.97 7.48 19.48
CA CYS A 411 -16.75 6.49 20.20
C CYS A 411 -16.74 6.70 21.68
N ARG A 412 -15.63 7.20 22.20
CA ARG A 412 -15.36 7.30 23.63
C ARG A 412 -14.28 8.35 23.88
N ALA A 413 -14.31 8.92 25.06
CA ALA A 413 -13.14 9.60 25.61
C ALA A 413 -12.31 8.61 26.41
N GLU A 414 -11.00 8.86 26.48
CA GLU A 414 -10.11 8.11 27.35
C GLU A 414 -10.61 8.19 28.81
N PRO A 415 -10.70 7.07 29.54
CA PRO A 415 -11.05 7.10 30.96
C PRO A 415 -10.10 7.99 31.76
N ASN A 416 -10.65 8.78 32.68
CA ASN A 416 -9.87 9.62 33.59
C ASN A 416 -10.01 9.08 35.02
N PRO A 417 -9.18 8.12 35.45
CA PRO A 417 -9.25 7.58 36.79
C PRO A 417 -8.87 8.64 37.81
N PRO A 418 -9.47 8.60 39.02
CA PRO A 418 -9.13 9.53 40.08
C PRO A 418 -7.67 9.37 40.51
N LEU A 419 -6.97 10.49 40.62
CA LEU A 419 -5.58 10.52 41.07
C LEU A 419 -5.53 10.62 42.61
N ARG A 420 -4.53 10.00 43.21
CA ARG A 420 -4.20 10.20 44.63
C ARG A 420 -3.60 11.61 44.81
N PRO A 421 -3.73 12.20 45.98
CA PRO A 421 -3.08 13.46 46.29
C PRO A 421 -1.58 13.40 46.02
N GLY A 422 -1.06 14.30 45.21
CA GLY A 422 0.36 14.33 44.79
C GLY A 422 0.78 13.37 43.68
N GLU A 423 -0.12 12.54 43.16
CA GLU A 423 0.14 11.66 42.04
C GLU A 423 0.11 12.44 40.73
N LYS A 424 1.09 12.18 39.86
CA LYS A 424 1.09 12.74 38.52
C LYS A 424 0.04 12.05 37.67
N PRO A 425 -0.67 12.77 36.78
CA PRO A 425 -1.54 12.18 35.77
C PRO A 425 -0.79 11.12 34.94
N TYR A 426 -1.50 10.10 34.46
CA TYR A 426 -0.92 9.06 33.62
C TYR A 426 -0.35 9.62 32.31
N TRP A 427 -0.86 10.76 31.86
CA TRP A 427 -0.45 11.46 30.64
C TRP A 427 0.55 12.61 30.87
N TRP A 428 1.14 12.71 32.04
CA TRP A 428 2.09 13.79 32.36
C TRP A 428 3.25 13.84 31.39
N GLY A 429 3.41 15.00 30.70
CA GLY A 429 4.46 15.21 29.71
C GLY A 429 4.25 14.49 28.37
N LEU A 430 3.08 13.90 28.14
CA LEU A 430 2.62 13.46 26.84
C LEU A 430 1.99 14.61 26.07
N LEU A 431 1.62 14.40 24.80
CA LEU A 431 0.81 15.35 24.05
C LEU A 431 -0.59 15.48 24.65
N PRO A 432 -1.27 16.61 24.46
CA PRO A 432 -2.69 16.76 24.79
C PRO A 432 -3.57 15.73 24.10
N TRP A 433 -4.86 15.74 24.43
CA TRP A 433 -5.82 14.88 23.77
C TRP A 433 -5.75 15.01 22.26
N GLY A 434 -5.58 13.88 21.63
CA GLY A 434 -5.60 13.75 20.19
C GLY A 434 -6.83 13.03 19.69
N TYR A 435 -6.95 12.98 18.40
CA TYR A 435 -7.96 12.23 17.69
C TYR A 435 -7.90 10.74 18.04
N GLY A 436 -9.05 10.13 18.27
CA GLY A 436 -9.15 8.69 18.49
C GLY A 436 -9.21 7.97 17.15
N ASP A 437 -8.11 7.42 16.71
CA ASP A 437 -8.02 6.69 15.46
C ASP A 437 -8.02 5.17 15.69
N SER A 438 -8.31 4.40 14.63
CA SER A 438 -8.26 2.93 14.63
C SER A 438 -8.98 2.27 15.80
N GLY A 439 -10.11 2.82 16.20
CA GLY A 439 -10.92 2.31 17.31
C GLY A 439 -10.45 2.74 18.69
N LEU A 440 -9.38 3.52 18.82
CA LEU A 440 -9.01 4.16 20.07
C LEU A 440 -9.99 5.27 20.44
N PRO A 441 -10.26 5.53 21.73
CA PRO A 441 -10.95 6.73 22.15
C PRO A 441 -10.09 7.96 21.93
N GLN A 442 -10.70 9.16 21.95
CA GLN A 442 -9.94 10.40 22.09
C GLN A 442 -9.15 10.40 23.39
N GLY A 443 -7.91 10.82 23.32
CA GLY A 443 -7.05 10.85 24.50
C GLY A 443 -5.57 10.89 24.14
N HIS A 444 -4.75 10.30 24.99
CA HIS A 444 -3.30 10.35 24.93
C HIS A 444 -2.72 9.06 24.33
N ALA A 445 -3.12 8.70 23.11
CA ALA A 445 -2.64 7.48 22.45
C ALA A 445 -1.11 7.44 22.39
N PHE A 446 -0.52 6.31 22.76
CA PHE A 446 0.94 6.14 22.69
C PHE A 446 1.45 6.18 21.26
N THR A 447 0.68 5.74 20.29
CA THR A 447 1.01 5.89 18.86
C THR A 447 1.29 7.33 18.48
N HIS A 448 0.40 8.27 18.88
CA HIS A 448 0.61 9.69 18.64
C HIS A 448 1.91 10.19 19.26
N ASN A 449 2.14 9.84 20.51
CA ASN A 449 3.34 10.28 21.24
C ASN A 449 4.62 9.66 20.68
N VAL A 450 4.58 8.41 20.23
CA VAL A 450 5.73 7.72 19.60
C VAL A 450 6.07 8.31 18.24
N MET A 451 5.07 8.58 17.42
CA MET A 451 5.27 9.17 16.10
C MET A 451 5.80 10.60 16.20
N THR A 452 5.24 11.42 17.08
CA THR A 452 5.75 12.79 17.30
C THR A 452 7.14 12.82 17.94
N LEU A 453 7.47 11.86 18.81
CA LEU A 453 8.85 11.67 19.27
C LEU A 453 9.80 11.35 18.11
N TYR A 454 9.32 10.59 17.12
CA TYR A 454 10.08 10.27 15.91
C TYR A 454 10.37 11.52 15.08
N GLU A 455 9.40 12.45 14.96
CA GLU A 455 9.65 13.76 14.34
C GLU A 455 10.80 14.52 15.00
N ILE A 456 10.80 14.64 16.33
CA ILE A 456 11.91 15.28 17.06
C ILE A 456 13.25 14.57 16.80
N ALA A 457 13.24 13.25 16.67
CA ALA A 457 14.43 12.48 16.30
C ALA A 457 14.90 12.81 14.86
N CYS A 458 13.99 12.92 13.90
CA CYS A 458 14.27 13.29 12.51
C CYS A 458 14.87 14.70 12.44
N ALA A 459 14.24 15.69 13.07
CA ALA A 459 14.73 17.05 13.14
C ALA A 459 16.13 17.12 13.77
N ARG A 460 16.36 16.38 14.88
CA ARG A 460 17.67 16.31 15.53
C ARG A 460 18.74 15.72 14.60
N GLN A 461 18.46 14.64 13.90
CA GLN A 461 19.40 14.03 12.98
C GLN A 461 19.72 14.96 11.81
N ALA A 462 18.71 15.64 11.27
CA ALA A 462 18.88 16.66 10.23
C ALA A 462 19.77 17.80 10.72
N ALA A 463 19.58 18.31 11.94
CA ALA A 463 20.43 19.33 12.56
C ALA A 463 21.89 18.87 12.65
N LEU A 464 22.14 17.63 13.07
CA LEU A 464 23.50 17.07 13.15
C LEU A 464 24.15 16.99 11.78
N VAL A 465 23.44 16.52 10.77
CA VAL A 465 23.93 16.46 9.40
C VAL A 465 24.28 17.85 8.88
N LEU A 466 23.46 18.84 9.18
CA LEU A 466 23.68 20.23 8.73
C LEU A 466 24.71 21.02 9.56
N GLY A 467 25.18 20.45 10.66
CA GLY A 467 26.15 21.10 11.57
C GLY A 467 25.54 22.14 12.50
N LYS A 468 24.22 22.10 12.70
CA LYS A 468 23.47 23.00 13.59
C LYS A 468 23.54 22.50 15.04
N THR A 469 24.69 22.62 15.64
CA THR A 469 25.02 21.99 16.94
C THR A 469 24.17 22.47 18.11
N VAL A 470 23.82 23.77 18.15
CA VAL A 470 22.97 24.36 19.20
C VAL A 470 21.56 23.80 19.13
N GLU A 471 20.96 23.80 17.94
CA GLU A 471 19.62 23.26 17.69
C GLU A 471 19.59 21.75 17.96
N ALA A 472 20.61 21.01 17.52
CA ALA A 472 20.75 19.58 17.79
C ALA A 472 20.80 19.25 19.30
N ALA A 473 21.50 20.08 20.10
CA ALA A 473 21.56 19.92 21.54
C ALA A 473 20.22 20.20 22.22
N LEU A 474 19.49 21.23 21.77
CA LEU A 474 18.15 21.55 22.23
C LEU A 474 17.19 20.39 21.93
N LEU A 475 17.13 19.93 20.68
CA LEU A 475 16.30 18.80 20.26
C LEU A 475 16.66 17.49 20.97
N ALA A 476 17.95 17.29 21.32
CA ALA A 476 18.36 16.14 22.12
C ALA A 476 17.79 16.16 23.54
N LYS A 477 17.72 17.33 24.16
CA LYS A 477 17.10 17.52 25.48
C LYS A 477 15.60 17.26 25.42
N GLU A 478 14.92 17.84 24.43
CA GLU A 478 13.47 17.67 24.20
C GLU A 478 13.13 16.19 23.93
N TYR A 479 13.86 15.54 23.03
CA TYR A 479 13.74 14.11 22.76
C TYR A 479 13.86 13.27 24.03
N SER A 480 14.90 13.53 24.83
CA SER A 480 15.17 12.76 26.05
C SER A 480 14.08 12.94 27.10
N GLY A 481 13.60 14.17 27.28
CA GLY A 481 12.50 14.49 28.20
C GLY A 481 11.19 13.83 27.77
N PHE A 482 10.84 13.94 26.50
CA PHE A 482 9.62 13.34 25.95
C PHE A 482 9.68 11.81 25.99
N LYS A 483 10.79 11.22 25.58
CA LYS A 483 11.01 9.77 25.69
C LYS A 483 10.82 9.27 27.11
N ALA A 484 11.37 9.99 28.11
CA ALA A 484 11.21 9.63 29.51
C ALA A 484 9.75 9.67 29.98
N ALA A 485 8.99 10.70 29.55
CA ALA A 485 7.56 10.81 29.86
C ALA A 485 6.75 9.66 29.23
N ILE A 486 7.02 9.32 27.95
CA ILE A 486 6.36 8.19 27.27
C ILE A 486 6.64 6.89 28.02
N LEU A 487 7.91 6.60 28.35
CA LEU A 487 8.29 5.36 29.03
C LEU A 487 7.71 5.27 30.45
N ASP A 488 7.68 6.37 31.21
CA ASP A 488 7.05 6.42 32.53
C ASP A 488 5.54 6.15 32.43
N SER A 489 4.86 6.79 31.52
CA SER A 489 3.44 6.58 31.27
C SER A 489 3.13 5.15 30.82
N MET A 490 3.90 4.60 29.88
CA MET A 490 3.75 3.20 29.43
C MET A 490 3.98 2.22 30.57
N GLN A 491 4.99 2.43 31.41
CA GLN A 491 5.27 1.58 32.56
C GLN A 491 4.12 1.58 33.56
N ARG A 492 3.51 2.71 33.81
CA ARG A 492 2.33 2.82 34.68
C ARG A 492 1.09 2.17 34.06
N ALA A 493 0.90 2.29 32.74
CA ALA A 493 -0.17 1.63 32.01
C ALA A 493 -0.04 0.08 32.05
N ILE A 494 1.17 -0.45 31.93
CA ILE A 494 1.45 -1.90 32.10
C ILE A 494 1.11 -2.34 33.51
N GLY A 495 1.43 -1.57 34.53
CA GLY A 495 1.11 -1.84 35.93
C GLY A 495 -0.37 -1.93 36.24
N LEU A 496 -1.26 -1.45 35.35
CA LEU A 496 -2.72 -1.56 35.50
C LEU A 496 -3.26 -2.94 35.12
N GLU A 497 -2.51 -3.74 34.39
CA GLU A 497 -2.92 -5.11 34.02
C GLU A 497 -2.62 -6.09 35.15
N LYS A 498 -3.66 -6.60 35.80
CA LYS A 498 -3.52 -7.60 36.89
C LYS A 498 -3.11 -8.96 36.34
N GLY A 499 -1.85 -9.36 36.57
CA GLY A 499 -1.42 -10.76 36.44
C GLY A 499 -1.02 -11.24 35.05
N GLY A 500 -0.84 -10.36 34.08
CA GLY A 500 -0.40 -10.70 32.71
C GLY A 500 1.10 -10.44 32.47
N MET A 501 1.62 -10.96 31.34
CA MET A 501 2.92 -10.53 30.84
C MET A 501 2.84 -9.04 30.44
N PRO A 502 3.87 -8.25 30.74
CA PRO A 502 3.91 -6.87 30.30
C PRO A 502 3.92 -6.80 28.76
N TYR A 503 3.14 -5.89 28.19
CA TYR A 503 3.07 -5.64 26.74
C TYR A 503 3.01 -4.15 26.44
N LEU A 504 3.27 -3.76 25.19
CA LEU A 504 3.15 -2.38 24.75
C LEU A 504 1.67 -1.94 24.84
N PRO A 505 1.35 -0.98 25.70
CA PRO A 505 -0.02 -0.50 25.84
C PRO A 505 -0.40 0.46 24.71
N ALA A 506 -1.69 0.56 24.42
CA ALA A 506 -2.21 1.49 23.42
C ALA A 506 -2.37 2.92 23.96
N MET A 507 -2.82 3.05 25.19
CA MET A 507 -3.09 4.33 25.88
C MET A 507 -2.78 4.24 27.38
N PRO A 508 -2.56 5.39 28.06
CA PRO A 508 -2.22 5.39 29.50
C PRO A 508 -3.26 4.71 30.38
N THR A 509 -4.54 4.86 30.07
CA THR A 509 -5.65 4.35 30.89
C THR A 509 -6.48 3.29 30.19
N LEU A 510 -6.16 2.98 28.94
CA LEU A 510 -6.78 1.93 28.13
C LEU A 510 -5.69 1.14 27.39
N PRO A 511 -4.93 0.30 28.09
CA PRO A 511 -3.81 -0.42 27.48
C PRO A 511 -4.24 -1.41 26.39
N ASP A 512 -5.47 -1.93 26.44
CA ASP A 512 -6.03 -2.93 25.54
C ASP A 512 -6.72 -2.36 24.29
N GLY A 513 -6.44 -1.12 23.93
CA GLY A 513 -7.00 -0.49 22.72
C GLY A 513 -6.51 -1.12 21.41
N ALA A 514 -6.61 -0.40 20.29
CA ALA A 514 -6.13 -0.84 18.98
C ALA A 514 -4.64 -1.18 19.01
N ILE A 515 -4.36 -2.46 19.15
CA ILE A 515 -3.03 -2.99 19.51
C ILE A 515 -2.04 -2.85 18.36
N SER A 516 -2.50 -2.90 17.12
CA SER A 516 -1.64 -2.83 15.93
C SER A 516 -0.78 -1.59 15.87
N GLN A 517 -1.35 -0.45 16.20
CA GLN A 517 -0.65 0.82 16.13
C GLN A 517 0.52 0.91 17.13
N SER A 518 0.49 0.14 18.20
CA SER A 518 1.61 0.07 19.14
C SER A 518 2.89 -0.46 18.50
N PHE A 519 2.82 -1.19 17.35
CA PHE A 519 3.99 -1.63 16.59
C PHE A 519 4.72 -0.50 15.87
N LEU A 520 4.12 0.66 15.70
CA LEU A 520 4.83 1.85 15.22
C LEU A 520 5.99 2.25 16.14
N ALA A 521 5.96 1.84 17.42
CA ALA A 521 7.09 1.96 18.33
C ALA A 521 8.29 1.06 17.98
N VAL A 522 8.09 0.06 17.10
CA VAL A 522 9.14 -0.81 16.57
C VAL A 522 9.55 -0.40 15.16
N TYR A 523 8.56 -0.22 14.30
CA TYR A 523 8.74 0.19 12.91
C TYR A 523 7.66 1.22 12.53
N PRO A 524 8.01 2.40 12.02
CA PRO A 524 9.37 2.83 11.62
C PRO A 524 10.21 3.46 12.73
N THR A 525 9.65 3.81 13.88
CA THR A 525 10.27 4.75 14.84
C THR A 525 11.45 4.19 15.62
N GLN A 526 11.57 2.88 15.73
CA GLN A 526 12.63 2.16 16.45
C GLN A 526 12.80 2.61 17.93
N LEU A 527 11.73 3.10 18.55
CA LEU A 527 11.74 3.43 19.97
C LEU A 527 12.07 2.20 20.81
N PHE A 528 11.52 1.04 20.41
CA PHE A 528 11.85 -0.26 20.96
C PHE A 528 12.50 -1.15 19.91
N SER A 529 13.46 -1.97 20.34
CA SER A 529 13.93 -3.07 19.50
C SER A 529 12.83 -4.12 19.34
N ALA A 530 12.80 -4.80 18.20
CA ALA A 530 11.84 -5.86 17.96
C ALA A 530 11.92 -7.02 18.99
N GLY A 531 13.07 -7.20 19.64
CA GLY A 531 13.28 -8.20 20.72
C GLY A 531 12.87 -7.72 22.11
N ASN A 532 12.36 -6.50 22.27
CA ASN A 532 11.98 -5.97 23.58
C ASN A 532 10.89 -6.85 24.24
N PRO A 533 10.95 -7.13 25.56
CA PRO A 533 9.94 -7.95 26.25
C PRO A 533 8.50 -7.44 26.10
N TRP A 534 8.28 -6.13 26.09
CA TRP A 534 6.95 -5.57 25.91
C TRP A 534 6.41 -5.81 24.50
N VAL A 535 7.28 -5.75 23.48
CA VAL A 535 6.94 -6.12 22.09
C VAL A 535 6.60 -7.62 22.02
N THR A 536 7.35 -8.46 22.71
CA THR A 536 7.07 -9.89 22.80
C THR A 536 5.69 -10.15 23.42
N GLY A 537 5.39 -9.51 24.55
CA GLY A 537 4.07 -9.64 25.18
C GLY A 537 2.93 -9.16 24.29
N LEU A 538 3.14 -8.11 23.49
CA LEU A 538 2.14 -7.65 22.52
C LEU A 538 1.91 -8.66 21.40
N LEU A 539 2.98 -9.22 20.81
CA LEU A 539 2.88 -10.28 19.81
C LEU A 539 2.14 -11.51 20.34
N ASP A 540 2.50 -11.95 21.56
CA ASP A 540 1.82 -13.10 22.19
C ASP A 540 0.32 -12.85 22.42
N ARG A 541 -0.08 -11.59 22.69
CA ARG A 541 -1.50 -11.22 22.80
C ARG A 541 -2.19 -11.28 21.45
N MET A 542 -1.55 -10.76 20.40
CA MET A 542 -2.12 -10.76 19.06
C MET A 542 -2.32 -12.17 18.52
N GLU A 543 -1.33 -13.04 18.71
CA GLU A 543 -1.40 -14.44 18.30
C GLU A 543 -2.59 -15.19 18.94
N ARG A 544 -3.03 -14.77 20.12
CA ARG A 544 -4.21 -15.36 20.78
C ARG A 544 -5.56 -14.91 20.20
N THR A 545 -5.58 -13.85 19.43
CA THR A 545 -6.81 -13.26 18.87
C THR A 545 -6.88 -13.34 17.35
N GLU A 546 -5.99 -14.12 16.73
CA GLU A 546 -5.94 -14.25 15.28
C GLU A 546 -7.17 -14.96 14.70
N VAL A 547 -7.64 -14.45 13.58
CA VAL A 547 -8.66 -15.06 12.74
C VAL A 547 -8.07 -15.21 11.33
N HIS A 548 -7.98 -16.42 10.86
CA HIS A 548 -7.35 -16.74 9.58
C HIS A 548 -5.93 -16.20 9.44
N GLY A 549 -5.16 -16.20 10.54
CA GLY A 549 -3.79 -15.71 10.59
C GLY A 549 -3.65 -14.18 10.61
N GLN A 550 -4.74 -13.45 10.77
CA GLN A 550 -4.73 -12.00 10.97
C GLN A 550 -5.15 -11.65 12.41
N PRO A 551 -4.42 -10.78 13.09
CA PRO A 551 -4.83 -10.35 14.42
C PRO A 551 -6.12 -9.52 14.34
N THR A 552 -6.98 -9.73 15.33
CA THR A 552 -8.16 -8.90 15.55
C THR A 552 -7.88 -7.80 16.59
N ASN A 553 -8.86 -6.97 16.90
CA ASN A 553 -8.70 -5.83 17.81
C ASN A 553 -7.68 -4.80 17.31
N MET A 554 -7.65 -4.59 16.00
CA MET A 554 -6.67 -3.71 15.35
C MET A 554 -7.26 -2.37 14.93
N ALA A 555 -8.58 -2.27 14.81
CA ALA A 555 -9.24 -1.10 14.24
C ALA A 555 -10.65 -0.87 14.82
N TRP A 556 -11.47 -0.14 14.09
CA TRP A 556 -12.82 0.30 14.51
C TRP A 556 -13.79 -0.84 14.86
N MET A 557 -13.62 -2.01 14.24
CA MET A 557 -14.43 -3.19 14.52
C MET A 557 -13.93 -4.00 15.73
N GLY A 558 -12.80 -3.65 16.32
CA GLY A 558 -12.22 -4.37 17.45
C GLY A 558 -12.02 -5.86 17.13
N HIS A 559 -12.46 -6.74 18.03
CA HIS A 559 -12.36 -8.20 17.81
C HIS A 559 -13.24 -8.73 16.67
N GLY A 560 -14.11 -7.91 16.11
CA GLY A 560 -14.96 -8.26 14.98
C GLY A 560 -14.33 -8.02 13.62
N GLY A 561 -13.13 -7.41 13.55
CA GLY A 561 -12.47 -7.03 12.31
C GLY A 561 -10.97 -7.28 12.29
N VAL A 562 -10.43 -7.33 11.08
CA VAL A 562 -9.00 -7.38 10.77
C VAL A 562 -8.65 -6.18 9.88
N TRP A 563 -7.42 -5.71 10.00
CA TRP A 563 -6.87 -4.66 9.16
C TRP A 563 -5.62 -5.18 8.43
N PRO A 564 -5.76 -5.73 7.22
CA PRO A 564 -4.65 -6.39 6.51
C PRO A 564 -3.46 -5.46 6.25
N GLY A 565 -3.71 -4.18 5.97
CA GLY A 565 -2.66 -3.18 5.79
C GLY A 565 -1.77 -3.02 7.01
N GLU A 566 -2.36 -2.82 8.19
CA GLU A 566 -1.63 -2.72 9.45
C GLU A 566 -0.95 -4.03 9.87
N SER A 567 -1.52 -5.17 9.53
CA SER A 567 -0.93 -6.47 9.83
C SER A 567 0.43 -6.66 9.17
N MET A 568 0.69 -6.00 8.04
CA MET A 568 2.00 -6.02 7.39
C MET A 568 3.06 -5.26 8.19
N ASN A 569 2.69 -4.27 9.02
CA ASN A 569 3.61 -3.66 10.01
C ASN A 569 3.97 -4.64 11.14
N VAL A 570 3.05 -5.54 11.49
CA VAL A 570 3.35 -6.65 12.41
C VAL A 570 4.32 -7.63 11.76
N ALA A 571 4.12 -7.95 10.48
CA ALA A 571 5.04 -8.80 9.73
C ALA A 571 6.46 -8.19 9.68
N GLU A 572 6.60 -6.86 9.57
CA GLU A 572 7.88 -6.16 9.69
C GLU A 572 8.54 -6.40 11.06
N THR A 573 7.75 -6.44 12.13
CA THR A 573 8.29 -6.75 13.46
C THR A 573 8.80 -8.18 13.52
N TYR A 574 8.08 -9.16 12.99
CA TYR A 574 8.54 -10.55 12.91
C TYR A 574 9.81 -10.68 12.05
N LEU A 575 9.88 -9.99 10.92
CA LEU A 575 11.05 -9.94 10.04
C LEU A 575 12.29 -9.46 10.80
N ARG A 576 12.19 -8.36 11.55
CA ARG A 576 13.28 -7.79 12.35
C ARG A 576 13.69 -8.67 13.53
N ARG A 577 12.78 -9.51 14.02
CA ARG A 577 13.08 -10.56 15.01
C ARG A 577 13.76 -11.79 14.40
N GLY A 578 13.80 -11.91 13.07
CA GLY A 578 14.26 -13.11 12.37
C GLY A 578 13.26 -14.28 12.43
N GLN A 579 12.01 -14.01 12.78
CA GLN A 579 10.90 -14.99 12.80
C GLN A 579 10.25 -15.06 11.41
N ILE A 580 11.00 -15.52 10.43
CA ILE A 580 10.67 -15.41 9.01
C ILE A 580 9.34 -16.08 8.67
N GLN A 581 9.13 -17.31 9.18
CA GLN A 581 7.88 -18.02 8.88
C GLN A 581 6.65 -17.28 9.40
N LYS A 582 6.74 -16.63 10.57
CA LYS A 582 5.64 -15.80 11.09
C LYS A 582 5.40 -14.57 10.21
N ALA A 583 6.46 -13.91 9.74
CA ALA A 583 6.35 -12.79 8.81
C ALA A 583 5.69 -13.21 7.50
N VAL A 584 6.12 -14.33 6.93
CA VAL A 584 5.54 -14.90 5.69
C VAL A 584 4.09 -15.32 5.90
N ASN A 585 3.77 -16.01 6.97
CA ASN A 585 2.40 -16.43 7.28
C ASN A 585 1.45 -15.22 7.39
N MET A 586 1.91 -14.13 8.03
CA MET A 586 1.16 -12.89 8.14
C MET A 586 0.95 -12.24 6.75
N LEU A 587 2.00 -12.20 5.92
CA LEU A 587 1.90 -11.72 4.54
C LEU A 587 0.90 -12.54 3.73
N ILE A 588 1.05 -13.87 3.67
CA ILE A 588 0.15 -14.74 2.90
C ILE A 588 -1.30 -14.64 3.40
N SER A 589 -1.47 -14.55 4.71
CA SER A 589 -2.78 -14.29 5.29
C SER A 589 -3.36 -12.97 4.82
N ALA A 590 -2.60 -11.87 4.86
CA ALA A 590 -3.04 -10.55 4.37
C ALA A 590 -3.44 -10.63 2.87
N LEU A 591 -2.67 -11.35 2.05
CA LEU A 591 -2.98 -11.55 0.63
C LEU A 591 -4.30 -12.30 0.43
N ASN A 592 -4.63 -13.29 1.27
CA ASN A 592 -5.91 -14.00 1.21
C ASN A 592 -7.13 -13.14 1.60
N PHE A 593 -6.91 -11.99 2.25
CA PHE A 593 -7.95 -10.97 2.51
C PHE A 593 -8.09 -9.97 1.37
N SER A 594 -7.19 -9.96 0.38
CA SER A 594 -7.33 -9.12 -0.81
C SER A 594 -8.42 -9.63 -1.73
N TYR A 595 -8.94 -8.75 -2.58
CA TYR A 595 -9.76 -9.14 -3.71
C TYR A 595 -8.89 -9.57 -4.89
N THR A 596 -9.46 -10.29 -5.83
CA THR A 596 -8.78 -10.87 -7.01
C THR A 596 -8.14 -9.83 -7.96
N THR A 597 -8.31 -8.57 -7.68
CA THR A 597 -7.63 -7.44 -8.35
C THR A 597 -6.51 -6.83 -7.48
N ASN A 598 -5.98 -7.59 -6.51
CA ASN A 598 -4.86 -7.23 -5.64
C ASN A 598 -5.09 -5.95 -4.82
N VAL A 599 -6.30 -5.78 -4.34
CA VAL A 599 -6.70 -4.62 -3.53
C VAL A 599 -7.32 -5.05 -2.21
N TRP A 600 -7.17 -4.21 -1.21
CA TRP A 600 -7.75 -4.41 0.12
C TRP A 600 -8.72 -3.29 0.45
N ARG A 601 -9.69 -3.62 1.29
CA ARG A 601 -10.41 -2.64 2.08
C ARG A 601 -9.63 -2.37 3.36
N GLU A 602 -9.68 -1.17 3.88
CA GLU A 602 -9.00 -0.79 5.12
C GLU A 602 -9.27 -1.82 6.22
N GLU A 603 -10.51 -2.07 6.53
CA GLU A 603 -10.91 -3.00 7.57
C GLU A 603 -11.99 -3.98 7.08
N ILE A 604 -11.81 -5.25 7.37
CA ILE A 604 -12.69 -6.34 6.95
C ILE A 604 -13.31 -7.02 8.16
N ARG A 605 -14.64 -7.13 8.16
CA ARG A 605 -15.37 -7.78 9.23
C ARG A 605 -15.28 -9.29 9.13
N VAL A 606 -14.69 -9.93 10.15
CA VAL A 606 -14.50 -11.39 10.22
C VAL A 606 -15.45 -12.05 11.19
N ASN A 607 -15.91 -11.36 12.25
CA ASN A 607 -16.88 -11.86 13.20
C ASN A 607 -18.12 -10.96 13.24
N LYS A 608 -19.25 -11.49 12.76
CA LYS A 608 -20.51 -10.74 12.66
C LYS A 608 -21.24 -10.61 13.99
N ASP A 609 -20.94 -11.45 14.96
CA ASP A 609 -21.63 -11.50 16.24
C ASP A 609 -21.05 -10.53 17.27
N LEU A 610 -19.83 -10.04 17.01
CA LEU A 610 -19.21 -9.04 17.87
C LEU A 610 -19.62 -7.62 17.45
N PRO A 611 -20.09 -6.80 18.39
CA PRO A 611 -20.41 -5.42 18.11
C PRO A 611 -19.11 -4.66 17.73
N PRO A 612 -19.20 -3.64 16.88
CA PRO A 612 -18.08 -2.73 16.66
C PRO A 612 -17.72 -2.00 17.96
N VAL A 613 -16.46 -1.67 18.14
CA VAL A 613 -15.94 -0.93 19.31
C VAL A 613 -16.68 0.39 19.51
N CYS A 614 -17.17 0.95 18.43
CA CYS A 614 -17.88 2.22 18.40
C CYS A 614 -19.35 2.09 18.04
N ASP A 615 -20.21 2.24 19.04
CA ASP A 615 -21.67 2.03 18.91
C ASP A 615 -22.52 3.32 18.84
N THR A 616 -21.91 4.50 18.98
CA THR A 616 -22.66 5.75 19.19
C THR A 616 -23.46 6.26 17.98
N THR A 617 -23.36 5.64 16.82
CA THR A 617 -24.14 5.98 15.63
C THR A 617 -24.37 4.77 14.73
N ALA A 618 -24.80 3.66 15.33
CA ALA A 618 -24.96 2.37 14.62
C ALA A 618 -25.71 2.46 13.29
N GLU A 619 -26.78 3.27 13.20
CA GLU A 619 -27.51 3.49 11.94
C GLU A 619 -26.73 4.27 10.88
N LYS A 620 -26.02 5.33 11.27
CA LYS A 620 -25.22 6.12 10.32
C LYS A 620 -24.01 5.34 9.85
N ARG A 621 -23.37 4.57 10.71
CA ARG A 621 -22.20 3.74 10.39
C ARG A 621 -22.55 2.42 9.71
N ALA A 622 -23.75 1.87 9.95
CA ALA A 622 -24.25 0.73 9.19
C ALA A 622 -24.35 1.03 7.69
N LYS A 623 -24.69 2.27 7.32
CA LYS A 623 -24.66 2.72 5.91
C LYS A 623 -23.25 2.67 5.32
N PHE A 624 -22.21 2.98 6.10
CA PHE A 624 -20.83 2.87 5.68
C PHE A 624 -20.32 1.46 5.64
N ARG A 625 -20.75 0.67 6.58
CA ARG A 625 -20.19 -0.64 6.79
C ARG A 625 -20.79 -1.69 5.89
N ASN A 626 -21.88 -1.41 5.15
CA ASN A 626 -22.62 -2.41 4.37
C ASN A 626 -22.59 -3.82 4.99
N GLY A 627 -22.41 -3.89 6.32
CA GLY A 627 -22.25 -5.11 7.10
C GLY A 627 -20.95 -5.89 6.88
N LYS A 628 -19.96 -5.40 6.12
CA LYS A 628 -18.85 -6.21 5.61
C LYS A 628 -17.45 -5.62 5.78
N GLY A 629 -17.30 -4.30 5.94
CA GLY A 629 -16.00 -3.62 6.10
C GLY A 629 -16.13 -2.11 6.12
N THR A 630 -15.06 -1.40 6.48
CA THR A 630 -14.98 0.07 6.50
C THR A 630 -13.87 0.57 5.59
N GLY A 631 -13.87 1.87 5.32
CA GLY A 631 -12.85 2.53 4.51
C GLY A 631 -13.00 2.31 3.02
N ASP A 632 -12.03 2.80 2.27
CA ASP A 632 -11.96 2.70 0.82
C ASP A 632 -11.41 1.35 0.33
N MET A 633 -11.50 1.14 -0.96
CA MET A 633 -10.90 0.03 -1.65
C MET A 633 -10.58 0.47 -3.09
N PRO A 634 -9.33 0.45 -3.53
CA PRO A 634 -8.14 0.06 -2.74
C PRO A 634 -7.84 1.04 -1.61
N GLU A 635 -7.24 0.51 -0.56
CA GLU A 635 -6.62 1.28 0.51
C GLU A 635 -5.12 1.36 0.21
N ALA A 636 -4.62 2.58 -0.07
CA ALA A 636 -3.27 2.80 -0.55
C ALA A 636 -2.20 2.40 0.45
N TRP A 637 -2.48 2.57 1.73
CA TRP A 637 -1.55 2.19 2.79
C TRP A 637 -1.30 0.68 2.82
N ALA A 638 -2.33 -0.17 2.61
CA ALA A 638 -2.13 -1.61 2.49
C ALA A 638 -1.23 -1.97 1.31
N ASN A 639 -1.47 -1.35 0.14
CA ASN A 639 -0.63 -1.55 -1.03
C ASN A 639 0.82 -1.09 -0.77
N ALA A 640 1.02 0.06 -0.13
CA ALA A 640 2.34 0.57 0.22
C ALA A 640 3.07 -0.34 1.22
N ASN A 641 2.37 -0.83 2.24
CA ASN A 641 2.95 -1.74 3.23
C ASN A 641 3.38 -3.08 2.60
N LEU A 642 2.65 -3.58 1.60
CA LEU A 642 3.08 -4.75 0.84
C LEU A 642 4.40 -4.47 0.10
N VAL A 643 4.49 -3.35 -0.62
CA VAL A 643 5.72 -2.96 -1.33
C VAL A 643 6.89 -2.84 -0.35
N ASN A 644 6.69 -2.19 0.78
CA ASN A 644 7.70 -2.01 1.82
C ASN A 644 8.16 -3.36 2.40
N LEU A 645 7.22 -4.22 2.78
CA LEU A 645 7.52 -5.52 3.40
C LEU A 645 8.27 -6.45 2.44
N VAL A 646 7.78 -6.64 1.21
CA VAL A 646 8.45 -7.48 0.20
C VAL A 646 9.86 -6.96 -0.06
N ARG A 647 10.02 -5.64 -0.13
CA ARG A 647 11.32 -5.00 -0.33
C ARG A 647 12.25 -5.21 0.87
N ASP A 648 11.76 -5.09 2.10
CA ASP A 648 12.55 -5.35 3.32
C ASP A 648 12.83 -6.85 3.51
N MET A 649 11.97 -7.75 3.05
CA MET A 649 12.27 -9.19 2.98
C MET A 649 13.47 -9.49 2.08
N LEU A 650 13.66 -8.73 1.01
CA LEU A 650 14.77 -8.86 0.07
C LEU A 650 16.03 -8.14 0.55
N VAL A 651 15.92 -6.86 0.89
CA VAL A 651 17.06 -6.08 1.36
C VAL A 651 16.63 -4.83 2.13
N PHE A 652 17.23 -4.61 3.27
CA PHE A 652 17.10 -3.37 4.05
C PHE A 652 18.35 -3.08 4.87
N ARG A 653 18.48 -1.85 5.31
CA ARG A 653 19.55 -1.45 6.22
C ARG A 653 19.06 -1.42 7.65
N ASP A 654 19.80 -2.11 8.54
CA ASP A 654 19.58 -2.17 9.97
C ASP A 654 20.81 -1.58 10.67
N GLY A 655 20.72 -0.32 11.10
CA GLY A 655 21.87 0.41 11.62
C GLY A 655 23.01 0.52 10.60
N ALA A 656 24.18 -0.03 10.94
CA ALA A 656 25.35 -0.09 10.06
C ALA A 656 25.35 -1.28 9.11
N THR A 657 24.43 -2.23 9.26
CA THR A 657 24.41 -3.51 8.55
C THR A 657 23.40 -3.52 7.41
N LEU A 658 23.82 -3.94 6.22
CA LEU A 658 22.94 -4.29 5.12
C LEU A 658 22.47 -5.74 5.28
N ARG A 659 21.18 -5.93 5.44
CA ARG A 659 20.56 -7.25 5.51
C ARG A 659 20.03 -7.63 4.12
N VAL A 660 20.47 -8.78 3.61
CA VAL A 660 20.10 -9.29 2.28
C VAL A 660 19.41 -10.63 2.42
N LEU A 661 18.30 -10.82 1.69
CA LEU A 661 17.44 -12.01 1.72
C LEU A 661 16.91 -12.33 3.13
N ALA A 662 16.76 -11.30 3.95
CA ALA A 662 16.45 -11.47 5.38
C ALA A 662 15.12 -12.17 5.65
N GLY A 663 14.13 -12.00 4.74
CA GLY A 663 12.78 -12.51 4.88
C GLY A 663 12.38 -13.61 3.91
N ILE A 664 13.29 -14.07 3.04
CA ILE A 664 12.96 -15.06 2.02
C ILE A 664 12.92 -16.47 2.64
N PRO A 665 11.79 -17.18 2.62
CA PRO A 665 11.71 -18.53 3.11
C PRO A 665 12.31 -19.52 2.11
N ALA A 666 12.61 -20.73 2.56
CA ALA A 666 13.29 -21.73 1.74
C ALA A 666 12.43 -22.28 0.61
N ASP A 667 11.13 -22.30 0.78
CA ASP A 667 10.14 -22.77 -0.18
C ASP A 667 9.86 -21.80 -1.33
N TRP A 668 10.40 -20.56 -1.27
CA TRP A 668 10.27 -19.58 -2.36
C TRP A 668 11.31 -19.77 -3.47
N ILE A 669 12.26 -20.65 -3.32
CA ILE A 669 13.28 -20.91 -4.35
C ILE A 669 13.63 -22.40 -4.41
N ALA A 670 13.62 -22.97 -5.60
CA ALA A 670 14.00 -24.36 -5.87
C ALA A 670 15.30 -24.44 -6.70
N PRO A 671 15.94 -25.61 -6.74
CA PRO A 671 17.09 -25.83 -7.63
C PRO A 671 16.77 -25.50 -9.08
N GLY A 672 17.60 -24.69 -9.71
CA GLY A 672 17.39 -24.16 -11.07
C GLY A 672 16.77 -22.76 -11.12
N GLU A 673 16.23 -22.27 -10.03
CA GLU A 673 15.63 -20.93 -9.94
C GLU A 673 16.60 -19.86 -9.43
N CYS A 674 16.18 -18.60 -9.53
CA CYS A 674 16.95 -17.45 -9.06
C CYS A 674 16.06 -16.36 -8.46
N ILE A 675 16.67 -15.51 -7.62
CA ILE A 675 16.10 -14.25 -7.14
C ILE A 675 17.04 -13.14 -7.59
N ARG A 676 16.49 -12.11 -8.25
CA ARG A 676 17.25 -10.98 -8.75
C ARG A 676 16.69 -9.67 -8.24
N VAL A 677 17.57 -8.81 -7.78
CA VAL A 677 17.26 -7.44 -7.38
C VAL A 677 18.30 -6.51 -7.97
N GLU A 678 17.86 -5.51 -8.73
CA GLU A 678 18.75 -4.54 -9.34
C GLU A 678 18.38 -3.12 -8.95
N ASN A 679 19.41 -2.31 -8.72
CA ASN A 679 19.30 -0.88 -8.44
C ASN A 679 18.44 -0.52 -7.21
N ALA A 680 18.39 -1.41 -6.23
CA ALA A 680 17.62 -1.21 -5.02
C ALA A 680 18.20 -0.09 -4.14
N PRO A 681 17.51 1.02 -3.92
CA PRO A 681 17.99 2.07 -3.03
C PRO A 681 18.07 1.57 -1.58
N VAL A 682 19.10 2.03 -0.87
CA VAL A 682 19.26 1.76 0.56
C VAL A 682 19.65 3.04 1.29
N THR A 683 19.17 3.19 2.51
CA THR A 683 19.44 4.39 3.31
C THR A 683 20.94 4.60 3.55
N PHE A 684 21.40 5.85 3.49
CA PHE A 684 22.79 6.28 3.69
C PHE A 684 23.85 5.67 2.77
N GLY A 685 23.45 4.97 1.71
CA GLY A 685 24.42 4.19 0.98
C GLY A 685 24.34 4.15 -0.54
N GLY A 686 23.27 4.62 -1.14
CA GLY A 686 23.07 4.49 -2.60
C GLY A 686 22.28 3.24 -2.97
N LYS A 687 22.69 2.52 -4.01
CA LYS A 687 21.95 1.38 -4.55
C LYS A 687 22.72 0.08 -4.34
N VAL A 688 21.99 -1.01 -4.14
CA VAL A 688 22.51 -2.38 -4.11
C VAL A 688 21.86 -3.20 -5.21
N SER A 689 22.63 -4.12 -5.79
CA SER A 689 22.11 -5.12 -6.73
C SER A 689 22.61 -6.49 -6.32
N PHE A 690 21.77 -7.52 -6.45
CA PHE A 690 22.20 -8.89 -6.20
C PHE A 690 21.41 -9.90 -7.02
N HIS A 691 22.05 -11.05 -7.20
CA HIS A 691 21.51 -12.21 -7.90
C HIS A 691 21.83 -13.46 -7.09
N LEU A 692 20.81 -14.08 -6.50
CA LEU A 692 20.90 -15.38 -5.86
C LEU A 692 20.52 -16.44 -6.89
N THR A 693 21.37 -17.44 -7.07
CA THR A 693 21.09 -18.64 -7.86
C THR A 693 21.11 -19.87 -6.98
N TYR A 694 20.27 -20.84 -7.30
CA TYR A 694 20.21 -22.15 -6.65
C TYR A 694 20.52 -23.24 -7.68
N PRO A 695 21.80 -23.40 -8.10
CA PRO A 695 22.17 -24.24 -9.25
C PRO A 695 21.88 -25.73 -9.06
N LYS A 696 21.99 -26.24 -7.84
CA LYS A 696 21.71 -27.64 -7.48
C LYS A 696 21.39 -27.78 -6.00
N PRO A 697 20.72 -28.88 -5.59
CA PRO A 697 20.45 -29.14 -4.19
C PRO A 697 21.71 -29.03 -3.33
N GLY A 698 21.60 -28.31 -2.20
CA GLY A 698 22.68 -28.10 -1.24
C GLY A 698 23.71 -27.03 -1.60
N GLN A 699 23.54 -26.29 -2.70
CA GLN A 699 24.46 -25.22 -3.10
C GLN A 699 23.71 -23.96 -3.56
N MET A 700 24.01 -22.81 -2.98
CA MET A 700 23.53 -21.50 -3.43
C MET A 700 24.69 -20.56 -3.68
N VAL A 701 24.52 -19.66 -4.66
CA VAL A 701 25.50 -18.64 -5.03
C VAL A 701 24.83 -17.28 -5.08
N LEU A 702 25.34 -16.33 -4.33
CA LEU A 702 24.91 -14.94 -4.34
C LEU A 702 26.00 -14.05 -4.93
N SER A 703 25.71 -13.39 -6.04
CA SER A 703 26.51 -12.28 -6.56
C SER A 703 25.91 -10.97 -6.12
N LEU A 704 26.68 -10.11 -5.45
CA LEU A 704 26.21 -8.86 -4.89
C LEU A 704 27.13 -7.70 -5.24
N THR A 705 26.53 -6.60 -5.71
CA THR A 705 27.17 -5.30 -5.86
C THR A 705 26.70 -4.40 -4.73
N PRO A 706 27.57 -4.08 -3.75
CA PRO A 706 27.22 -3.25 -2.62
C PRO A 706 27.08 -1.77 -3.01
N PRO A 707 26.52 -0.91 -2.13
CA PRO A 707 26.62 0.53 -2.28
C PRO A 707 28.10 0.99 -2.26
N ALA A 708 28.37 2.19 -2.79
CA ALA A 708 29.74 2.70 -2.91
C ALA A 708 30.45 2.91 -1.55
N LYS A 709 29.69 3.23 -0.49
CA LYS A 709 30.24 3.36 0.86
C LYS A 709 30.38 1.98 1.50
N PRO A 710 31.52 1.71 2.19
CA PRO A 710 31.68 0.46 2.93
C PRO A 710 30.53 0.19 3.91
N ILE A 711 30.05 -1.04 3.92
CA ILE A 711 28.92 -1.45 4.74
C ILE A 711 29.14 -2.88 5.27
N ASP A 712 28.71 -3.14 6.50
CA ASP A 712 28.67 -4.49 7.01
C ASP A 712 27.51 -5.25 6.35
N LEU A 713 27.75 -6.47 5.92
CA LEU A 713 26.80 -7.30 5.20
C LEU A 713 26.41 -8.52 6.03
N ARG A 714 25.11 -8.72 6.15
CA ARG A 714 24.53 -9.94 6.69
C ARG A 714 23.58 -10.53 5.65
N THR A 715 24.02 -11.59 5.02
CA THR A 715 23.21 -12.32 4.03
C THR A 715 22.60 -13.55 4.67
N ARG A 716 21.29 -13.72 4.55
CA ARG A 716 20.60 -14.94 4.92
C ARG A 716 20.29 -15.76 3.66
N PHE A 717 20.73 -17.00 3.63
CA PHE A 717 20.37 -17.93 2.56
C PHE A 717 19.06 -18.63 2.92
N PRO A 718 18.12 -18.78 1.98
CA PRO A 718 16.84 -19.44 2.19
C PRO A 718 17.02 -20.97 2.25
N ILE A 719 17.48 -21.45 3.40
CA ILE A 719 17.78 -22.87 3.66
C ILE A 719 16.66 -23.44 4.54
N SER A 720 16.17 -24.61 4.18
CA SER A 720 15.08 -25.30 4.90
C SER A 720 15.46 -25.61 6.35
N GLU A 721 14.44 -25.66 7.20
CA GLU A 721 14.62 -26.02 8.61
C GLU A 721 15.28 -27.41 8.72
N GLY A 722 16.16 -27.56 9.70
CA GLY A 722 16.95 -28.77 9.86
C GLY A 722 18.28 -28.78 9.08
N HIS A 723 18.43 -27.98 8.04
CA HIS A 723 19.68 -27.83 7.29
C HIS A 723 20.53 -26.67 7.82
N SER A 724 21.81 -26.71 7.52
CA SER A 724 22.73 -25.63 7.89
C SER A 724 23.91 -25.53 6.92
N ILE A 725 24.45 -24.32 6.77
CA ILE A 725 25.67 -24.06 6.01
C ILE A 725 26.80 -24.90 6.61
N LYS A 726 27.45 -25.67 5.77
CA LYS A 726 28.62 -26.50 6.11
C LYS A 726 29.92 -25.86 5.62
N TRP A 727 29.82 -25.14 4.54
CA TRP A 727 30.94 -24.44 3.96
C TRP A 727 30.47 -23.13 3.28
N ALA A 728 31.34 -22.14 3.35
CA ALA A 728 31.10 -20.87 2.66
C ALA A 728 32.40 -20.31 2.10
N SER A 729 32.32 -19.66 0.95
CA SER A 729 33.42 -18.89 0.36
C SER A 729 32.96 -17.50 -0.06
N VAL A 730 33.92 -16.58 -0.12
CA VAL A 730 33.76 -15.25 -0.66
C VAL A 730 34.83 -15.02 -1.73
N ASN A 731 34.40 -14.76 -2.97
CA ASN A 731 35.30 -14.64 -4.12
C ASN A 731 36.28 -15.83 -4.24
N GLY A 732 35.75 -17.05 -4.04
CA GLY A 732 36.51 -18.30 -4.08
C GLY A 732 37.42 -18.59 -2.89
N LYS A 733 37.45 -17.72 -1.85
CA LYS A 733 38.23 -17.92 -0.62
C LYS A 733 37.32 -18.39 0.51
N PRO A 734 37.63 -19.54 1.17
CA PRO A 734 36.84 -20.00 2.31
C PRO A 734 36.77 -18.98 3.43
N VAL A 735 35.59 -18.84 4.03
CA VAL A 735 35.35 -17.97 5.19
C VAL A 735 34.80 -18.77 6.36
N LYS A 736 35.02 -18.27 7.60
CA LYS A 736 34.52 -18.88 8.84
C LYS A 736 33.41 -18.07 9.50
N THR A 737 33.11 -16.88 8.97
CA THR A 737 32.13 -15.95 9.53
C THR A 737 30.72 -16.26 9.02
N PHE A 738 30.19 -17.44 9.41
CA PHE A 738 28.85 -17.86 9.08
C PHE A 738 28.17 -18.60 10.23
N SER A 739 26.85 -18.66 10.18
CA SER A 739 25.98 -19.41 11.09
C SER A 739 25.13 -20.43 10.31
N LYS A 740 24.09 -20.97 10.92
CA LYS A 740 23.21 -21.97 10.28
C LYS A 740 22.74 -21.58 8.86
N SER A 741 22.36 -20.33 8.65
CA SER A 741 21.84 -19.86 7.35
C SER A 741 22.38 -18.50 6.94
N GLN A 742 23.32 -17.92 7.65
CA GLN A 742 23.79 -16.56 7.40
C GLN A 742 25.29 -16.49 7.22
N VAL A 743 25.74 -15.61 6.32
CA VAL A 743 27.15 -15.23 6.13
C VAL A 743 27.30 -13.75 6.53
N PHE A 744 28.38 -13.44 7.25
CA PHE A 744 28.70 -12.11 7.76
C PHE A 744 29.99 -11.61 7.15
N LEU A 745 29.97 -10.42 6.58
CA LEU A 745 31.13 -9.74 6.02
C LEU A 745 31.19 -8.30 6.55
N GLU A 746 32.38 -7.81 6.83
CA GLU A 746 32.58 -6.45 7.33
C GLU A 746 33.08 -5.54 6.20
N GLN A 747 32.68 -4.28 6.22
CA GLN A 747 33.18 -3.20 5.37
C GLN A 747 33.21 -3.53 3.88
N VAL A 748 32.16 -4.15 3.38
CA VAL A 748 32.02 -4.51 1.97
C VAL A 748 31.79 -3.26 1.12
N SER A 749 32.67 -2.99 0.15
CA SER A 749 32.60 -1.83 -0.75
C SER A 749 32.85 -2.18 -2.22
N ARG A 750 33.06 -3.48 -2.51
CA ARG A 750 33.29 -4.00 -3.87
C ARG A 750 32.37 -5.19 -4.13
N PRO A 751 32.09 -5.51 -5.40
CA PRO A 751 31.33 -6.69 -5.74
C PRO A 751 31.89 -7.96 -5.07
N VAL A 752 31.00 -8.76 -4.53
CA VAL A 752 31.32 -10.03 -3.87
C VAL A 752 30.46 -11.14 -4.43
N THR A 753 31.05 -12.33 -4.55
CA THR A 753 30.34 -13.58 -4.82
C THR A 753 30.47 -14.45 -3.57
N ILE A 754 29.32 -14.78 -2.97
CA ILE A 754 29.23 -15.64 -1.79
C ILE A 754 28.66 -16.97 -2.25
N GLU A 755 29.42 -18.03 -2.04
CA GLU A 755 28.96 -19.40 -2.33
C GLU A 755 28.82 -20.16 -1.01
N VAL A 756 27.72 -20.89 -0.86
CA VAL A 756 27.45 -21.71 0.32
C VAL A 756 27.08 -23.12 -0.08
N GLU A 757 27.60 -24.08 0.68
CA GLU A 757 27.15 -25.48 0.67
C GLU A 757 26.44 -25.77 1.98
N PHE A 758 25.28 -26.42 1.90
CA PHE A 758 24.44 -26.70 3.09
C PHE A 758 23.84 -28.09 3.01
N GLN A 759 23.54 -28.62 4.19
CA GLN A 759 23.10 -30.00 4.35
C GLN A 759 22.18 -30.15 5.55
#